data_7271b4258ac41637259938173f7dd996
#
_entry.id   7271b4258ac41637259938173f7dd996
#
_cell.length_a   1.000
_cell.length_b   1.000
_cell.length_c   1.000
_cell.angle_alpha   90.00
_cell.angle_beta   90.00
_cell.angle_gamma   90.00
#
_symmetry.space_group_name_H-M   'P 1'
#
loop_
_entity.id
_entity.type
_entity.pdbx_description
1 polymer ?
#
loop_
_entity_poly.entity_id
_entity_poly.type
_entity_poly.pdbx_seq_one_letter_code
_entity_poly.pdbx_strand_id
1 'polypeptide(L)'
;MLPELGQILLLCALLASLLQAGLPLVGAHRNNTAWMAVARPAAFAQLLLLAGAFAALTAAFVQQDFSVRYVAENSNSLLPMIYRYSAVWGAHEGSLLMWALVLALWTGAVALFSRHLPGPVQARVLAVMGIVSVGFLAFLIFTSNPFLRLNPAPLEGRDLNPLLQDPGLIIHPPMLYIGYVGFAVPFAFAVAALLEGRVDARWLRWTRPWTNVAWGFLTLGIALGSWWAYYELGWGGWWFWDPVENASFMPWLVGAALIHSQAVTEKRGTFGSWTLLLAIAAFALSLLGTFLVRSGVLTSVHSFAADPSRGLFILVFLSVLVGGSLLLYALRASQLSVDADDPRRGFTATSRETLLLANNLLLATACAMVLLGTLYPLLADALSLGKISVGPPYFGSLFLLLMAPMILLLPFGPLVKWQRDQPSRTFALLAPWLGLAVLLGALAWWQAPQNGWKAGIGVAAAAWVALGTARFVWQRLRGNGRFTAEMLGMIVAHAGIAVFLAGALLVEALNVQREVALAPGQQLVVGRYEVRFEGVDHREGPNFIADRGHLRVFRNGREQALLHPEKRQYASGGQVMTEAGIDARFDGDVYVALGEPLGNNAWAVRVHIKPFVRWIWLGALLMALGGFITAADRRFRRP
;
A
#
# COMPACT_ATOMS: atom_id res chain seq x y z
N MET A 1 3.64 14.95 -33.64
CA MET A 1 5.07 15.14 -33.22
C MET A 1 5.33 14.77 -31.76
N LEU A 2 4.53 15.24 -30.78
CA LEU A 2 4.75 14.90 -29.35
C LEU A 2 4.67 13.39 -29.04
N PRO A 3 3.67 12.63 -29.52
CA PRO A 3 3.61 11.19 -29.29
C PRO A 3 4.75 10.40 -29.91
N GLU A 4 5.22 10.80 -31.09
CA GLU A 4 6.38 10.20 -31.74
C GLU A 4 7.67 10.45 -30.92
N LEU A 5 7.79 11.66 -30.36
CA LEU A 5 8.88 11.96 -29.41
C LEU A 5 8.81 11.06 -28.18
N GLY A 6 7.60 10.92 -27.59
CA GLY A 6 7.37 10.02 -26.46
C GLY A 6 7.77 8.57 -26.76
N GLN A 7 7.41 8.08 -27.96
CA GLN A 7 7.80 6.74 -28.43
C GLN A 7 9.32 6.58 -28.58
N ILE A 8 9.99 7.58 -29.16
CA ILE A 8 11.47 7.57 -29.29
C ILE A 8 12.13 7.56 -27.91
N LEU A 9 11.62 8.38 -26.99
CA LEU A 9 12.14 8.43 -25.62
C LEU A 9 11.97 7.09 -24.89
N LEU A 10 10.85 6.37 -25.09
CA LEU A 10 10.68 5.01 -24.55
C LEU A 10 11.68 4.01 -25.12
N LEU A 11 11.92 4.04 -26.44
CA LEU A 11 12.92 3.17 -27.08
C LEU A 11 14.32 3.48 -26.57
N CYS A 12 14.69 4.75 -26.46
CA CYS A 12 15.96 5.17 -25.88
C CYS A 12 16.10 4.75 -24.40
N ALA A 13 14.99 4.83 -23.61
CA ALA A 13 14.98 4.37 -22.24
C ALA A 13 15.20 2.85 -22.13
N LEU A 14 14.63 2.07 -23.05
CA LEU A 14 14.89 0.62 -23.12
C LEU A 14 16.38 0.34 -23.42
N LEU A 15 16.98 1.05 -24.37
CA LEU A 15 18.41 0.91 -24.67
C LEU A 15 19.28 1.29 -23.47
N ALA A 16 18.97 2.40 -22.78
CA ALA A 16 19.67 2.80 -21.56
C ALA A 16 19.54 1.73 -20.46
N SER A 17 18.37 1.11 -20.31
CA SER A 17 18.13 0.03 -19.34
C SER A 17 18.90 -1.24 -19.69
N LEU A 18 19.00 -1.60 -20.97
CA LEU A 18 19.80 -2.74 -21.42
C LEU A 18 21.29 -2.53 -21.13
N LEU A 19 21.82 -1.32 -21.40
CA LEU A 19 23.19 -0.95 -21.06
C LEU A 19 23.42 -0.99 -19.54
N GLN A 20 22.47 -0.47 -18.75
CA GLN A 20 22.51 -0.49 -17.29
C GLN A 20 22.47 -1.92 -16.73
N ALA A 21 21.69 -2.81 -17.32
CA ALA A 21 21.58 -4.19 -16.90
C ALA A 21 22.83 -5.00 -17.23
N GLY A 22 23.37 -4.87 -18.46
CA GLY A 22 24.41 -5.74 -18.98
C GLY A 22 25.81 -5.32 -18.54
N LEU A 23 26.25 -4.11 -18.93
CA LEU A 23 27.64 -3.70 -18.75
C LEU A 23 28.10 -3.68 -17.29
N PRO A 24 27.34 -3.08 -16.31
CA PRO A 24 27.77 -3.06 -14.93
C PRO A 24 27.80 -4.44 -14.28
N LEU A 25 26.86 -5.34 -14.63
CA LEU A 25 26.82 -6.69 -14.10
C LEU A 25 28.05 -7.50 -14.53
N VAL A 26 28.35 -7.48 -15.82
CA VAL A 26 29.56 -8.14 -16.38
C VAL A 26 30.82 -7.46 -15.87
N GLY A 27 30.82 -6.13 -15.76
CA GLY A 27 31.91 -5.35 -15.18
C GLY A 27 32.24 -5.75 -13.75
N ALA A 28 31.19 -5.91 -12.90
CA ALA A 28 31.37 -6.36 -11.53
C ALA A 28 31.86 -7.81 -11.42
N HIS A 29 31.49 -8.67 -12.37
CA HIS A 29 31.98 -10.05 -12.42
C HIS A 29 33.45 -10.11 -12.87
N ARG A 30 33.84 -9.29 -13.85
CA ARG A 30 35.21 -9.24 -14.44
C ARG A 30 36.13 -8.22 -13.75
N ASN A 31 35.72 -7.57 -12.68
CA ASN A 31 36.44 -6.47 -12.04
C ASN A 31 36.81 -5.32 -12.97
N ASN A 32 36.02 -5.06 -14.01
CA ASN A 32 36.23 -4.00 -14.99
C ASN A 32 35.56 -2.70 -14.50
N THR A 33 36.37 -1.75 -14.00
CA THR A 33 35.91 -0.48 -13.43
C THR A 33 35.21 0.42 -14.45
N ALA A 34 35.64 0.42 -15.71
CA ALA A 34 35.04 1.22 -16.78
C ALA A 34 33.61 0.76 -17.09
N TRP A 35 33.39 -0.55 -17.14
CA TRP A 35 32.03 -1.10 -17.33
C TRP A 35 31.12 -0.88 -16.12
N MET A 36 31.66 -1.01 -14.92
CA MET A 36 30.89 -0.67 -13.68
C MET A 36 30.49 0.80 -13.64
N ALA A 37 31.34 1.70 -14.13
CA ALA A 37 31.07 3.15 -14.12
C ALA A 37 29.87 3.55 -15.00
N VAL A 38 29.44 2.71 -15.95
CA VAL A 38 28.24 2.95 -16.78
C VAL A 38 26.94 2.93 -15.96
N ALA A 39 26.92 2.24 -14.83
CA ALA A 39 25.71 2.04 -14.03
C ALA A 39 24.97 3.34 -13.68
N ARG A 40 25.69 4.35 -13.20
CA ARG A 40 25.10 5.61 -12.74
C ARG A 40 24.65 6.52 -13.88
N PRO A 41 25.46 6.82 -14.91
CA PRO A 41 25.01 7.59 -16.06
C PRO A 41 23.81 6.96 -16.76
N ALA A 42 23.79 5.63 -16.92
CA ALA A 42 22.66 4.93 -17.52
C ALA A 42 21.37 5.05 -16.69
N ALA A 43 21.47 4.97 -15.35
CA ALA A 43 20.34 5.19 -14.45
C ALA A 43 19.75 6.61 -14.58
N PHE A 44 20.58 7.64 -14.65
CA PHE A 44 20.11 9.01 -14.86
C PHE A 44 19.58 9.24 -16.28
N ALA A 45 20.20 8.66 -17.30
CA ALA A 45 19.71 8.73 -18.67
C ALA A 45 18.30 8.11 -18.76
N GLN A 46 18.10 6.92 -18.20
CA GLN A 46 16.80 6.26 -18.12
C GLN A 46 15.75 7.14 -17.42
N LEU A 47 16.10 7.74 -16.28
CA LEU A 47 15.20 8.63 -15.56
C LEU A 47 14.78 9.84 -16.40
N LEU A 48 15.71 10.51 -17.06
CA LEU A 48 15.41 11.67 -17.89
C LEU A 48 14.57 11.31 -19.12
N LEU A 49 14.87 10.19 -19.76
CA LEU A 49 14.12 9.70 -20.93
C LEU A 49 12.69 9.32 -20.56
N LEU A 50 12.46 8.63 -19.43
CA LEU A 50 11.13 8.30 -18.96
C LEU A 50 10.35 9.51 -18.46
N ALA A 51 10.99 10.45 -17.80
CA ALA A 51 10.37 11.72 -17.42
C ALA A 51 9.92 12.51 -18.67
N GLY A 52 10.76 12.53 -19.73
CA GLY A 52 10.41 13.12 -21.01
C GLY A 52 9.23 12.42 -21.71
N ALA A 53 9.22 11.07 -21.71
CA ALA A 53 8.11 10.29 -22.28
C ALA A 53 6.80 10.55 -21.50
N PHE A 54 6.86 10.59 -20.17
CA PHE A 54 5.70 10.90 -19.32
C PHE A 54 5.20 12.33 -19.56
N ALA A 55 6.09 13.30 -19.68
CA ALA A 55 5.74 14.68 -20.01
C ALA A 55 5.10 14.80 -21.41
N ALA A 56 5.59 14.05 -22.40
CA ALA A 56 5.00 14.02 -23.74
C ALA A 56 3.56 13.47 -23.71
N LEU A 57 3.31 12.39 -22.95
CA LEU A 57 1.96 11.84 -22.79
C LEU A 57 1.06 12.83 -22.04
N THR A 58 1.56 13.47 -20.98
CA THR A 58 0.82 14.50 -20.24
C THR A 58 0.45 15.67 -21.15
N ALA A 59 1.36 16.14 -22.00
CA ALA A 59 1.08 17.18 -22.97
C ALA A 59 -0.01 16.77 -23.98
N ALA A 60 -0.02 15.50 -24.43
CA ALA A 60 -1.07 14.97 -25.31
C ALA A 60 -2.45 15.00 -24.66
N PHE A 61 -2.56 14.66 -23.35
CA PHE A 61 -3.82 14.77 -22.61
C PHE A 61 -4.26 16.23 -22.43
N VAL A 62 -3.34 17.12 -22.05
CA VAL A 62 -3.65 18.55 -21.85
C VAL A 62 -4.12 19.20 -23.14
N GLN A 63 -3.48 18.87 -24.28
CA GLN A 63 -3.82 19.36 -25.61
C GLN A 63 -4.99 18.63 -26.26
N GLN A 64 -5.48 17.55 -25.63
CA GLN A 64 -6.57 16.70 -26.15
C GLN A 64 -6.26 16.15 -27.55
N ASP A 65 -5.04 15.64 -27.73
CA ASP A 65 -4.63 15.00 -28.98
C ASP A 65 -5.31 13.62 -29.14
N PHE A 66 -6.58 13.64 -29.60
CA PHE A 66 -7.37 12.42 -29.79
C PHE A 66 -6.86 11.53 -30.93
N SER A 67 -5.83 11.93 -31.65
CA SER A 67 -5.11 11.03 -32.53
C SER A 67 -4.27 10.00 -31.78
N VAL A 68 -3.98 10.24 -30.49
CA VAL A 68 -3.39 9.26 -29.57
C VAL A 68 -4.51 8.39 -29.01
N ARG A 69 -4.47 7.09 -29.31
CA ARG A 69 -5.50 6.14 -28.88
C ARG A 69 -5.80 6.21 -27.38
N TYR A 70 -4.77 6.25 -26.56
CA TYR A 70 -4.88 6.29 -25.10
C TYR A 70 -5.59 7.57 -24.61
N VAL A 71 -5.33 8.72 -25.23
CA VAL A 71 -6.01 9.99 -24.93
C VAL A 71 -7.47 9.93 -25.35
N ALA A 72 -7.74 9.44 -26.57
CA ALA A 72 -9.11 9.33 -27.10
C ALA A 72 -10.00 8.37 -26.29
N GLU A 73 -9.42 7.35 -25.66
CA GLU A 73 -10.14 6.38 -24.85
C GLU A 73 -10.37 6.82 -23.39
N ASN A 74 -9.65 7.87 -22.89
CA ASN A 74 -9.63 8.24 -21.46
C ASN A 74 -9.75 9.75 -21.21
N SER A 75 -10.11 10.57 -22.20
CA SER A 75 -10.31 12.01 -22.05
C SER A 75 -11.24 12.55 -23.12
N ASN A 76 -12.03 13.58 -22.78
CA ASN A 76 -12.87 14.31 -23.72
C ASN A 76 -12.76 15.82 -23.52
N SER A 77 -13.43 16.60 -24.38
CA SER A 77 -13.38 18.06 -24.35
C SER A 77 -14.00 18.67 -23.09
N LEU A 78 -14.95 17.98 -22.44
CA LEU A 78 -15.65 18.43 -21.24
C LEU A 78 -14.89 18.09 -19.95
N LEU A 79 -13.88 17.19 -20.00
CA LEU A 79 -13.15 16.77 -18.81
C LEU A 79 -12.41 17.96 -18.18
N PRO A 80 -12.62 18.26 -16.88
CA PRO A 80 -11.94 19.34 -16.18
C PRO A 80 -10.41 19.20 -16.24
N MET A 81 -9.70 20.32 -16.38
CA MET A 81 -8.26 20.34 -16.61
C MET A 81 -7.46 19.54 -15.56
N ILE A 82 -7.84 19.59 -14.29
CA ILE A 82 -7.16 18.85 -13.23
C ILE A 82 -7.21 17.34 -13.46
N TYR A 83 -8.32 16.84 -13.99
CA TYR A 83 -8.50 15.42 -14.31
C TYR A 83 -7.84 15.04 -15.64
N ARG A 84 -7.58 15.98 -16.56
CA ARG A 84 -6.73 15.70 -17.74
C ARG A 84 -5.30 15.36 -17.33
N TYR A 85 -4.75 16.01 -16.29
CA TYR A 85 -3.44 15.65 -15.74
C TYR A 85 -3.46 14.25 -15.09
N SER A 86 -4.45 13.94 -14.27
CA SER A 86 -4.51 12.66 -13.58
C SER A 86 -4.98 11.50 -14.47
N ALA A 87 -5.71 11.77 -15.53
CA ALA A 87 -6.09 10.79 -16.54
C ALA A 87 -4.88 10.11 -17.20
N VAL A 88 -3.72 10.76 -17.22
CA VAL A 88 -2.47 10.16 -17.70
C VAL A 88 -2.20 8.81 -17.04
N TRP A 89 -2.52 8.63 -15.76
CA TRP A 89 -2.38 7.35 -15.04
C TRP A 89 -3.73 6.70 -14.68
N GLY A 90 -4.84 7.21 -15.21
CA GLY A 90 -6.19 6.72 -14.92
C GLY A 90 -6.51 5.37 -15.54
N ALA A 91 -5.74 4.91 -16.54
CA ALA A 91 -5.96 3.63 -17.21
C ALA A 91 -4.64 2.87 -17.40
N HIS A 92 -4.67 1.75 -18.11
CA HIS A 92 -3.64 0.73 -18.10
C HIS A 92 -2.27 1.24 -18.60
N GLU A 93 -2.19 1.82 -19.80
CA GLU A 93 -0.93 2.16 -20.47
C GLU A 93 -0.17 3.25 -19.73
N GLY A 94 -0.86 4.34 -19.37
CA GLY A 94 -0.23 5.46 -18.69
C GLY A 94 0.10 5.18 -17.23
N SER A 95 -0.71 4.39 -16.53
CA SER A 95 -0.39 3.95 -15.17
C SER A 95 0.87 3.06 -15.14
N LEU A 96 1.10 2.28 -16.21
CA LEU A 96 2.31 1.48 -16.34
C LEU A 96 3.53 2.34 -16.70
N LEU A 97 3.34 3.38 -17.52
CA LEU A 97 4.39 4.37 -17.77
C LEU A 97 4.79 5.10 -16.47
N MET A 98 3.81 5.46 -15.63
CA MET A 98 4.08 6.00 -14.29
C MET A 98 4.83 4.99 -13.41
N TRP A 99 4.48 3.71 -13.45
CA TRP A 99 5.20 2.64 -12.75
C TRP A 99 6.68 2.58 -13.16
N ALA A 100 6.96 2.61 -14.48
CA ALA A 100 8.31 2.62 -15.02
C ALA A 100 9.09 3.90 -14.62
N LEU A 101 8.43 5.06 -14.64
CA LEU A 101 9.01 6.32 -14.17
C LEU A 101 9.36 6.27 -12.67
N VAL A 102 8.48 5.73 -11.83
CA VAL A 102 8.74 5.56 -10.39
C VAL A 102 9.91 4.61 -10.16
N LEU A 103 10.03 3.52 -10.94
CA LEU A 103 11.20 2.64 -10.87
C LEU A 103 12.50 3.38 -11.25
N ALA A 104 12.44 4.21 -12.29
CA ALA A 104 13.59 5.04 -12.67
C ALA A 104 13.94 6.10 -11.62
N LEU A 105 12.95 6.67 -10.93
CA LEU A 105 13.18 7.56 -9.77
C LEU A 105 13.90 6.83 -8.64
N TRP A 106 13.47 5.62 -8.27
CA TRP A 106 14.15 4.79 -7.28
C TRP A 106 15.57 4.44 -7.72
N THR A 107 15.75 4.08 -9.00
CA THR A 107 17.06 3.75 -9.56
C THR A 107 18.00 4.96 -9.52
N GLY A 108 17.51 6.14 -9.90
CA GLY A 108 18.25 7.41 -9.81
C GLY A 108 18.57 7.78 -8.35
N ALA A 109 17.63 7.56 -7.42
CA ALA A 109 17.86 7.78 -5.99
C ALA A 109 18.97 6.85 -5.46
N VAL A 110 18.93 5.55 -5.79
CA VAL A 110 20.02 4.62 -5.43
C VAL A 110 21.35 5.08 -6.04
N ALA A 111 21.39 5.48 -7.32
CA ALA A 111 22.59 5.98 -7.96
C ALA A 111 23.15 7.25 -7.29
N LEU A 112 22.27 8.10 -6.75
CA LEU A 112 22.64 9.36 -6.08
C LEU A 112 23.09 9.15 -4.63
N PHE A 113 22.29 8.44 -3.84
CA PHE A 113 22.47 8.34 -2.38
C PHE A 113 23.31 7.16 -1.92
N SER A 114 23.63 6.21 -2.82
CA SER A 114 24.44 5.02 -2.51
C SER A 114 25.89 5.14 -3.01
N ARG A 115 26.45 6.35 -3.10
CA ARG A 115 27.82 6.60 -3.56
C ARG A 115 28.91 6.02 -2.64
N HIS A 116 28.56 5.79 -1.39
CA HIS A 116 29.44 5.21 -0.37
C HIS A 116 29.57 3.68 -0.47
N LEU A 117 28.78 3.04 -1.34
CA LEU A 117 28.85 1.60 -1.55
C LEU A 117 30.13 1.22 -2.33
N PRO A 118 30.69 0.02 -2.07
CA PRO A 118 31.72 -0.54 -2.93
C PRO A 118 31.25 -0.60 -4.39
N GLY A 119 32.16 -0.26 -5.33
CA GLY A 119 31.82 -0.19 -6.75
C GLY A 119 31.11 -1.43 -7.30
N PRO A 120 31.60 -2.66 -7.03
CA PRO A 120 30.93 -3.89 -7.47
C PRO A 120 29.52 -4.07 -6.91
N VAL A 121 29.28 -3.69 -5.65
CA VAL A 121 27.93 -3.77 -5.03
C VAL A 121 26.97 -2.80 -5.71
N GLN A 122 27.36 -1.52 -5.84
CA GLN A 122 26.55 -0.51 -6.50
C GLN A 122 26.24 -0.90 -7.95
N ALA A 123 27.25 -1.39 -8.69
CA ALA A 123 27.09 -1.83 -10.07
C ALA A 123 26.06 -2.98 -10.20
N ARG A 124 26.13 -3.99 -9.30
CA ARG A 124 25.17 -5.11 -9.29
C ARG A 124 23.76 -4.65 -8.93
N VAL A 125 23.61 -3.82 -7.90
CA VAL A 125 22.28 -3.31 -7.48
C VAL A 125 21.63 -2.54 -8.63
N LEU A 126 22.35 -1.59 -9.25
CA LEU A 126 21.83 -0.81 -10.38
C LEU A 126 21.57 -1.68 -11.61
N ALA A 127 22.40 -2.70 -11.85
CA ALA A 127 22.18 -3.65 -12.95
C ALA A 127 20.90 -4.47 -12.76
N VAL A 128 20.63 -4.97 -11.54
CA VAL A 128 19.40 -5.70 -11.25
C VAL A 128 18.17 -4.79 -11.42
N MET A 129 18.22 -3.54 -10.96
CA MET A 129 17.16 -2.58 -11.23
C MET A 129 17.00 -2.31 -12.74
N GLY A 130 18.10 -2.29 -13.50
CA GLY A 130 18.08 -2.23 -14.95
C GLY A 130 17.36 -3.42 -15.59
N ILE A 131 17.61 -4.65 -15.12
CA ILE A 131 16.90 -5.86 -15.58
C ILE A 131 15.39 -5.74 -15.37
N VAL A 132 14.97 -5.27 -14.19
CA VAL A 132 13.54 -5.01 -13.90
C VAL A 132 12.98 -3.96 -14.86
N SER A 133 13.71 -2.87 -15.10
CA SER A 133 13.30 -1.81 -16.03
C SER A 133 13.16 -2.33 -17.47
N VAL A 134 14.08 -3.18 -17.94
CA VAL A 134 13.98 -3.81 -19.27
C VAL A 134 12.67 -4.56 -19.43
N GLY A 135 12.27 -5.37 -18.43
CA GLY A 135 11.01 -6.11 -18.47
C GLY A 135 9.79 -5.19 -18.59
N PHE A 136 9.71 -4.13 -17.77
CA PHE A 136 8.60 -3.19 -17.81
C PHE A 136 8.58 -2.33 -19.08
N LEU A 137 9.73 -1.89 -19.57
CA LEU A 137 9.81 -1.12 -20.82
C LEU A 137 9.48 -1.99 -22.04
N ALA A 138 9.92 -3.24 -22.06
CA ALA A 138 9.51 -4.19 -23.09
C ALA A 138 7.99 -4.42 -23.06
N PHE A 139 7.40 -4.58 -21.86
CA PHE A 139 5.95 -4.69 -21.72
C PHE A 139 5.21 -3.45 -22.25
N LEU A 140 5.67 -2.24 -21.88
CA LEU A 140 5.12 -0.98 -22.40
C LEU A 140 5.17 -0.90 -23.92
N ILE A 141 6.32 -1.20 -24.52
CA ILE A 141 6.52 -1.02 -25.95
C ILE A 141 5.75 -2.06 -26.77
N PHE A 142 5.75 -3.32 -26.33
CA PHE A 142 5.22 -4.42 -27.16
C PHE A 142 3.77 -4.78 -26.89
N THR A 143 3.22 -4.48 -25.69
CA THR A 143 1.86 -4.88 -25.32
C THR A 143 0.97 -3.73 -24.87
N SER A 144 1.52 -2.64 -24.36
CA SER A 144 0.75 -1.59 -23.68
C SER A 144 1.26 -0.19 -24.00
N ASN A 145 1.45 0.08 -25.28
CA ASN A 145 2.08 1.31 -25.76
C ASN A 145 1.13 2.52 -25.64
N PRO A 146 1.45 3.54 -24.82
CA PRO A 146 0.61 4.71 -24.61
C PRO A 146 0.63 5.70 -25.79
N PHE A 147 1.51 5.53 -26.78
CA PHE A 147 1.69 6.45 -27.91
C PHE A 147 1.11 5.94 -29.23
N LEU A 148 0.30 4.87 -29.20
CA LEU A 148 -0.34 4.36 -30.41
C LEU A 148 -1.29 5.40 -31.01
N ARG A 149 -1.24 5.53 -32.36
CA ARG A 149 -2.07 6.46 -33.10
C ARG A 149 -3.33 5.82 -33.63
N LEU A 150 -4.40 6.63 -33.70
CA LEU A 150 -5.61 6.33 -34.46
C LEU A 150 -5.58 7.07 -35.79
N ASN A 151 -5.94 6.38 -36.86
CA ASN A 151 -6.11 6.97 -38.20
C ASN A 151 -7.36 6.39 -38.87
N PRO A 152 -8.41 7.18 -39.11
CA PRO A 152 -8.53 8.62 -38.78
C PRO A 152 -8.65 8.87 -37.28
N ALA A 153 -8.20 10.05 -36.84
CA ALA A 153 -8.40 10.52 -35.45
C ALA A 153 -9.87 10.82 -35.23
N PRO A 154 -10.48 10.42 -34.10
CA PRO A 154 -11.85 10.80 -33.75
C PRO A 154 -11.93 12.31 -33.46
N LEU A 155 -13.10 12.90 -33.70
CA LEU A 155 -13.38 14.31 -33.43
C LEU A 155 -13.48 14.58 -31.91
N GLU A 156 -13.88 13.58 -31.14
CA GLU A 156 -14.07 13.66 -29.70
C GLU A 156 -13.59 12.37 -29.03
N GLY A 157 -13.09 12.48 -27.81
CA GLY A 157 -12.67 11.32 -27.02
C GLY A 157 -13.78 10.81 -26.09
N ARG A 158 -13.52 9.64 -25.48
CA ARG A 158 -14.37 9.05 -24.46
C ARG A 158 -14.04 9.68 -23.10
N ASP A 159 -15.03 9.73 -22.24
CA ASP A 159 -14.82 10.27 -20.89
C ASP A 159 -13.89 9.38 -20.05
N LEU A 160 -13.20 10.01 -19.13
CA LEU A 160 -12.55 9.29 -18.03
C LEU A 160 -13.62 8.58 -17.20
N ASN A 161 -13.34 7.36 -16.73
CA ASN A 161 -14.25 6.66 -15.83
C ASN A 161 -14.68 7.59 -14.69
N PRO A 162 -16.01 7.78 -14.47
CA PRO A 162 -16.54 8.67 -13.43
C PRO A 162 -15.93 8.48 -12.05
N LEU A 163 -15.72 7.24 -11.60
CA LEU A 163 -15.02 6.92 -10.33
C LEU A 163 -13.62 7.54 -10.21
N LEU A 164 -13.00 7.86 -11.34
CA LEU A 164 -11.65 8.42 -11.39
C LEU A 164 -11.65 9.95 -11.48
N GLN A 165 -12.82 10.59 -11.61
CA GLN A 165 -12.95 12.06 -11.62
C GLN A 165 -13.05 12.61 -10.20
N ASP A 166 -12.08 12.23 -9.37
CA ASP A 166 -11.99 12.54 -7.96
C ASP A 166 -10.55 12.90 -7.54
N PRO A 167 -10.36 13.76 -6.51
CA PRO A 167 -9.03 14.06 -5.98
C PRO A 167 -8.25 12.81 -5.51
N GLY A 168 -8.92 11.72 -5.15
CA GLY A 168 -8.30 10.44 -4.82
C GLY A 168 -7.42 9.90 -5.94
N LEU A 169 -7.86 10.01 -7.20
CA LEU A 169 -7.06 9.61 -8.36
C LEU A 169 -5.76 10.42 -8.47
N ILE A 170 -5.75 11.67 -8.05
CA ILE A 170 -4.57 12.53 -8.15
C ILE A 170 -3.48 12.06 -7.19
N ILE A 171 -3.84 11.66 -5.96
CA ILE A 171 -2.89 11.46 -4.87
C ILE A 171 -2.61 9.98 -4.59
N HIS A 172 -3.66 9.14 -4.56
CA HIS A 172 -3.52 7.73 -4.12
C HIS A 172 -2.61 6.89 -5.04
N PRO A 173 -2.80 6.81 -6.38
CA PRO A 173 -1.99 5.93 -7.21
C PRO A 173 -0.50 6.29 -7.22
N PRO A 174 -0.08 7.58 -7.31
CA PRO A 174 1.33 7.92 -7.18
C PRO A 174 1.95 7.49 -5.84
N MET A 175 1.26 7.71 -4.71
CA MET A 175 1.77 7.31 -3.39
C MET A 175 1.88 5.79 -3.26
N LEU A 176 0.86 5.06 -3.73
CA LEU A 176 0.86 3.61 -3.75
C LEU A 176 2.04 3.07 -4.58
N TYR A 177 2.25 3.60 -5.78
CA TYR A 177 3.32 3.14 -6.66
C TYR A 177 4.71 3.45 -6.12
N ILE A 178 4.93 4.60 -5.49
CA ILE A 178 6.22 4.88 -4.83
C ILE A 178 6.54 3.78 -3.82
N GLY A 179 5.58 3.38 -2.99
CA GLY A 179 5.77 2.31 -2.01
C GLY A 179 5.94 0.93 -2.65
N TYR A 180 5.04 0.59 -3.55
CA TYR A 180 4.93 -0.71 -4.19
C TYR A 180 6.16 -1.05 -5.04
N VAL A 181 6.55 -0.12 -5.91
CA VAL A 181 7.75 -0.23 -6.77
C VAL A 181 9.03 -0.14 -5.93
N GLY A 182 8.99 0.59 -4.82
CA GLY A 182 10.14 0.77 -3.93
C GLY A 182 10.74 -0.53 -3.39
N PHE A 183 9.95 -1.61 -3.31
CA PHE A 183 10.47 -2.93 -2.94
C PHE A 183 11.42 -3.54 -3.99
N ALA A 184 11.49 -2.98 -5.21
CA ALA A 184 12.54 -3.34 -6.17
C ALA A 184 13.95 -3.04 -5.63
N VAL A 185 14.10 -2.05 -4.74
CA VAL A 185 15.41 -1.71 -4.16
C VAL A 185 15.91 -2.80 -3.21
N PRO A 186 15.21 -3.18 -2.12
CA PRO A 186 15.66 -4.28 -1.26
C PRO A 186 15.77 -5.60 -2.02
N PHE A 187 14.93 -5.86 -3.03
CA PHE A 187 15.08 -6.99 -3.95
C PHE A 187 16.42 -6.94 -4.70
N ALA A 188 16.76 -5.80 -5.31
CA ALA A 188 18.01 -5.64 -6.05
C ALA A 188 19.24 -5.81 -5.13
N PHE A 189 19.17 -5.31 -3.91
CA PHE A 189 20.20 -5.56 -2.90
C PHE A 189 20.30 -7.04 -2.53
N ALA A 190 19.17 -7.76 -2.41
CA ALA A 190 19.16 -9.19 -2.08
C ALA A 190 19.81 -10.01 -3.20
N VAL A 191 19.45 -9.74 -4.46
CA VAL A 191 20.06 -10.41 -5.62
C VAL A 191 21.55 -10.07 -5.73
N ALA A 192 21.94 -8.82 -5.50
CA ALA A 192 23.35 -8.41 -5.50
C ALA A 192 24.15 -9.13 -4.41
N ALA A 193 23.59 -9.31 -3.21
CA ALA A 193 24.22 -10.06 -2.12
C ALA A 193 24.40 -11.56 -2.46
N LEU A 194 23.41 -12.17 -3.10
CA LEU A 194 23.49 -13.55 -3.58
C LEU A 194 24.58 -13.70 -4.66
N LEU A 195 24.69 -12.75 -5.57
CA LEU A 195 25.74 -12.73 -6.61
C LEU A 195 27.14 -12.51 -6.02
N GLU A 196 27.26 -11.75 -4.92
CA GLU A 196 28.52 -11.48 -4.24
C GLU A 196 28.91 -12.60 -3.26
N GLY A 197 27.93 -13.36 -2.78
CA GLY A 197 28.15 -14.43 -1.77
C GLY A 197 28.32 -13.87 -0.34
N ARG A 198 27.84 -12.66 -0.03
CA ARG A 198 28.00 -12.02 1.29
C ARG A 198 26.72 -11.32 1.75
N VAL A 199 26.36 -11.58 3.02
CA VAL A 199 25.33 -10.84 3.76
C VAL A 199 25.92 -10.49 5.14
N ASP A 200 26.21 -9.24 5.35
CA ASP A 200 26.76 -8.76 6.61
C ASP A 200 25.98 -7.56 7.17
N ALA A 201 26.36 -7.09 8.36
CA ALA A 201 25.72 -5.95 9.00
C ALA A 201 25.84 -4.64 8.19
N ARG A 202 26.87 -4.49 7.33
CA ARG A 202 27.04 -3.32 6.47
C ARG A 202 26.00 -3.33 5.35
N TRP A 203 25.85 -4.47 4.68
CA TRP A 203 24.85 -4.67 3.64
C TRP A 203 23.44 -4.30 4.13
N LEU A 204 23.12 -4.71 5.38
CA LEU A 204 21.82 -4.39 5.98
C LEU A 204 21.65 -2.91 6.31
N ARG A 205 22.70 -2.24 6.80
CA ARG A 205 22.66 -0.79 7.01
C ARG A 205 22.37 -0.04 5.72
N TRP A 206 22.89 -0.53 4.60
CA TRP A 206 22.64 0.09 3.29
C TRP A 206 21.22 -0.16 2.78
N THR A 207 20.62 -1.30 3.09
CA THR A 207 19.31 -1.71 2.56
C THR A 207 18.14 -1.18 3.40
N ARG A 208 18.29 -1.12 4.72
CA ARG A 208 17.20 -0.77 5.66
C ARG A 208 16.51 0.57 5.38
N PRO A 209 17.21 1.67 5.08
CA PRO A 209 16.54 2.94 4.77
C PRO A 209 15.57 2.82 3.61
N TRP A 210 15.97 2.13 2.54
CA TRP A 210 15.15 1.92 1.36
C TRP A 210 13.89 1.11 1.65
N THR A 211 14.03 0.03 2.42
CA THR A 211 12.90 -0.79 2.86
C THR A 211 11.90 0.03 3.68
N ASN A 212 12.38 0.83 4.63
CA ASN A 212 11.53 1.65 5.49
C ASN A 212 10.79 2.74 4.70
N VAL A 213 11.46 3.39 3.74
CA VAL A 213 10.83 4.41 2.88
C VAL A 213 9.78 3.77 1.97
N ALA A 214 10.10 2.64 1.33
CA ALA A 214 9.15 1.91 0.49
C ALA A 214 7.91 1.48 1.28
N TRP A 215 8.11 0.88 2.45
CA TRP A 215 7.03 0.47 3.34
C TRP A 215 6.19 1.66 3.85
N GLY A 216 6.84 2.78 4.18
CA GLY A 216 6.16 4.01 4.60
C GLY A 216 5.24 4.56 3.49
N PHE A 217 5.72 4.65 2.25
CA PHE A 217 4.89 5.08 1.11
C PHE A 217 3.79 4.07 0.78
N LEU A 218 4.06 2.76 0.90
CA LEU A 218 3.02 1.74 0.70
C LEU A 218 1.93 1.85 1.76
N THR A 219 2.29 2.13 3.02
CA THR A 219 1.33 2.39 4.11
C THR A 219 0.46 3.60 3.80
N LEU A 220 1.05 4.71 3.32
CA LEU A 220 0.30 5.89 2.89
C LEU A 220 -0.61 5.59 1.70
N GLY A 221 -0.10 4.86 0.70
CA GLY A 221 -0.85 4.49 -0.48
C GLY A 221 -2.09 3.66 -0.13
N ILE A 222 -1.94 2.62 0.69
CA ILE A 222 -3.05 1.77 1.15
C ILE A 222 -4.06 2.61 1.95
N ALA A 223 -3.59 3.46 2.87
CA ALA A 223 -4.46 4.31 3.68
C ALA A 223 -5.27 5.30 2.83
N LEU A 224 -4.65 5.91 1.83
CA LEU A 224 -5.32 6.83 0.90
C LEU A 224 -6.33 6.12 0.03
N GLY A 225 -6.06 4.90 -0.45
CA GLY A 225 -7.01 4.10 -1.20
C GLY A 225 -8.22 3.68 -0.36
N SER A 226 -7.97 3.26 0.89
CA SER A 226 -9.01 2.95 1.86
C SER A 226 -9.90 4.18 2.17
N TRP A 227 -9.29 5.36 2.31
CA TRP A 227 -10.02 6.61 2.52
C TRP A 227 -10.82 7.00 1.28
N TRP A 228 -10.25 6.88 0.08
CA TRP A 228 -10.94 7.13 -1.19
C TRP A 228 -12.15 6.21 -1.36
N ALA A 229 -11.99 4.90 -1.18
CA ALA A 229 -13.10 3.95 -1.23
C ALA A 229 -14.21 4.28 -0.22
N TYR A 230 -13.85 4.78 0.96
CA TYR A 230 -14.80 5.14 2.01
C TYR A 230 -15.76 6.26 1.60
N TYR A 231 -15.27 7.33 0.98
CA TYR A 231 -16.14 8.47 0.64
C TYR A 231 -16.71 8.38 -0.77
N GLU A 232 -16.05 7.70 -1.70
CA GLU A 232 -16.41 7.68 -3.13
C GLU A 232 -17.43 6.59 -3.48
N LEU A 233 -17.31 5.37 -2.91
CA LEU A 233 -18.13 4.24 -3.34
C LEU A 233 -19.59 4.28 -2.83
N GLY A 234 -19.95 5.18 -1.94
CA GLY A 234 -21.30 5.27 -1.38
C GLY A 234 -21.68 4.12 -0.42
N TRP A 235 -20.77 3.18 -0.15
CA TRP A 235 -21.05 2.00 0.69
C TRP A 235 -20.75 2.22 2.17
N GLY A 236 -19.96 3.25 2.51
CA GLY A 236 -19.55 3.57 3.87
C GLY A 236 -18.60 2.56 4.52
N GLY A 237 -18.01 1.66 3.74
CA GLY A 237 -16.95 0.76 4.18
C GLY A 237 -15.57 1.39 3.96
N TRP A 238 -14.58 0.97 4.73
CA TRP A 238 -13.20 1.45 4.59
C TRP A 238 -12.23 0.37 4.12
N TRP A 239 -12.63 -0.92 4.09
CA TRP A 239 -11.88 -2.06 3.61
C TRP A 239 -12.83 -3.19 3.21
N PHE A 240 -12.68 -3.74 2.02
CA PHE A 240 -13.63 -4.69 1.45
C PHE A 240 -13.01 -6.07 1.18
N TRP A 241 -11.72 -6.25 1.42
CA TRP A 241 -10.98 -7.44 1.03
C TRP A 241 -11.07 -7.71 -0.47
N ASP A 242 -11.18 -6.65 -1.25
CA ASP A 242 -11.13 -6.72 -2.71
C ASP A 242 -9.79 -7.32 -3.17
N PRO A 243 -9.74 -8.13 -4.25
CA PRO A 243 -8.49 -8.72 -4.72
C PRO A 243 -7.38 -7.70 -4.99
N VAL A 244 -7.70 -6.46 -5.39
CA VAL A 244 -6.71 -5.40 -5.63
C VAL A 244 -6.23 -4.78 -4.31
N GLU A 245 -7.11 -4.61 -3.32
CA GLU A 245 -6.73 -4.24 -1.96
C GLU A 245 -5.77 -5.29 -1.37
N ASN A 246 -6.13 -6.58 -1.49
CA ASN A 246 -5.31 -7.71 -1.05
C ASN A 246 -3.95 -7.72 -1.74
N ALA A 247 -3.90 -7.43 -3.05
CA ALA A 247 -2.67 -7.37 -3.83
C ALA A 247 -1.69 -6.31 -3.30
N SER A 248 -2.18 -5.18 -2.79
CA SER A 248 -1.35 -4.15 -2.16
C SER A 248 -0.96 -4.48 -0.72
N PHE A 249 -1.82 -5.20 -0.01
CA PHE A 249 -1.63 -5.56 1.40
C PHE A 249 -0.61 -6.67 1.60
N MET A 250 -0.52 -7.63 0.68
CA MET A 250 0.46 -8.73 0.75
C MET A 250 1.92 -8.24 0.83
N PRO A 251 2.43 -7.38 -0.07
CA PRO A 251 3.79 -6.86 0.05
C PRO A 251 3.98 -5.96 1.28
N TRP A 252 2.92 -5.33 1.81
CA TRP A 252 2.97 -4.58 3.06
C TRP A 252 3.26 -5.49 4.27
N LEU A 253 2.57 -6.65 4.36
CA LEU A 253 2.77 -7.65 5.42
C LEU A 253 4.19 -8.20 5.39
N VAL A 254 4.66 -8.63 4.20
CA VAL A 254 6.02 -9.16 4.04
C VAL A 254 7.06 -8.06 4.21
N GLY A 255 6.78 -6.82 3.80
CA GLY A 255 7.61 -5.64 4.05
C GLY A 255 7.80 -5.36 5.53
N ALA A 256 6.75 -5.47 6.35
CA ALA A 256 6.83 -5.36 7.80
C ALA A 256 7.70 -6.48 8.40
N ALA A 257 7.52 -7.74 7.96
CA ALA A 257 8.38 -8.86 8.36
C ALA A 257 9.84 -8.61 7.97
N LEU A 258 10.09 -8.08 6.76
CA LEU A 258 11.42 -7.74 6.27
C LEU A 258 12.11 -6.68 7.14
N ILE A 259 11.42 -5.60 7.53
CA ILE A 259 11.96 -4.57 8.42
C ILE A 259 12.45 -5.18 9.74
N HIS A 260 11.66 -6.06 10.34
CA HIS A 260 12.01 -6.72 11.60
C HIS A 260 13.15 -7.72 11.40
N SER A 261 13.14 -8.51 10.32
CA SER A 261 14.21 -9.45 9.98
C SER A 261 15.54 -8.74 9.73
N GLN A 262 15.54 -7.63 9.00
CA GLN A 262 16.71 -6.78 8.75
C GLN A 262 17.31 -6.25 10.08
N ALA A 263 16.46 -5.86 11.02
CA ALA A 263 16.93 -5.38 12.34
C ALA A 263 17.62 -6.48 13.16
N VAL A 264 17.12 -7.71 13.11
CA VAL A 264 17.76 -8.88 13.76
C VAL A 264 19.08 -9.20 13.09
N THR A 265 19.08 -9.28 11.76
CA THR A 265 20.27 -9.66 10.99
C THR A 265 21.38 -8.62 11.17
N GLU A 266 21.09 -7.32 11.18
CA GLU A 266 22.08 -6.27 11.43
C GLU A 266 22.70 -6.35 12.84
N LYS A 267 21.87 -6.57 13.86
CA LYS A 267 22.30 -6.50 15.26
C LYS A 267 22.87 -7.81 15.79
N ARG A 268 22.46 -8.94 15.21
CA ARG A 268 22.74 -10.27 15.72
C ARG A 268 23.44 -11.20 14.73
N GLY A 269 23.46 -10.85 13.43
CA GLY A 269 24.00 -11.71 12.37
C GLY A 269 23.16 -12.97 12.11
N THR A 270 21.96 -13.07 12.70
CA THR A 270 21.02 -14.16 12.49
C THR A 270 19.97 -13.78 11.44
N PHE A 271 19.21 -14.73 10.91
CA PHE A 271 18.13 -14.53 9.92
C PHE A 271 18.58 -14.04 8.53
N GLY A 272 19.89 -14.04 8.20
CA GLY A 272 20.38 -13.50 6.93
C GLY A 272 19.68 -14.12 5.72
N SER A 273 19.61 -15.44 5.66
CA SER A 273 18.93 -16.21 4.60
C SER A 273 17.44 -15.89 4.52
N TRP A 274 16.77 -15.84 5.68
CA TRP A 274 15.36 -15.45 5.77
C TRP A 274 15.11 -14.00 5.32
N THR A 275 16.01 -13.08 5.67
CA THR A 275 15.94 -11.67 5.24
C THR A 275 16.01 -11.52 3.72
N LEU A 276 16.88 -12.30 3.05
CA LEU A 276 16.96 -12.30 1.60
C LEU A 276 15.69 -12.85 0.97
N LEU A 277 15.15 -13.95 1.52
CA LEU A 277 13.90 -14.53 1.03
C LEU A 277 12.72 -13.56 1.16
N LEU A 278 12.61 -12.86 2.30
CA LEU A 278 11.59 -11.83 2.51
C LEU A 278 11.75 -10.64 1.54
N ALA A 279 12.98 -10.23 1.22
CA ALA A 279 13.22 -9.16 0.24
C ALA A 279 12.81 -9.57 -1.18
N ILE A 280 13.09 -10.83 -1.57
CA ILE A 280 12.62 -11.40 -2.83
C ILE A 280 11.09 -11.50 -2.83
N ALA A 281 10.50 -12.02 -1.76
CA ALA A 281 9.05 -12.19 -1.65
C ALA A 281 8.28 -10.86 -1.69
N ALA A 282 8.77 -9.80 -1.02
CA ALA A 282 8.12 -8.50 -1.01
C ALA A 282 7.99 -7.93 -2.43
N PHE A 283 9.03 -8.02 -3.24
CA PHE A 283 8.97 -7.56 -4.62
C PHE A 283 8.21 -8.53 -5.55
N ALA A 284 8.35 -9.84 -5.33
CA ALA A 284 7.58 -10.84 -6.06
C ALA A 284 6.07 -10.63 -5.90
N LEU A 285 5.61 -10.30 -4.69
CA LEU A 285 4.20 -9.99 -4.41
C LEU A 285 3.77 -8.66 -5.04
N SER A 286 4.66 -7.66 -5.11
CA SER A 286 4.40 -6.42 -5.86
C SER A 286 4.22 -6.70 -7.36
N LEU A 287 5.04 -7.56 -7.97
CA LEU A 287 4.88 -7.98 -9.36
C LEU A 287 3.61 -8.82 -9.56
N LEU A 288 3.34 -9.75 -8.65
CA LEU A 288 2.13 -10.57 -8.69
C LEU A 288 0.87 -9.68 -8.62
N GLY A 289 0.85 -8.68 -7.74
CA GLY A 289 -0.24 -7.72 -7.67
C GLY A 289 -0.39 -6.91 -8.97
N THR A 290 0.72 -6.50 -9.58
CA THR A 290 0.69 -5.86 -10.90
C THR A 290 0.08 -6.78 -11.97
N PHE A 291 0.40 -8.09 -11.93
CA PHE A 291 -0.22 -9.09 -12.79
C PHE A 291 -1.72 -9.20 -12.53
N LEU A 292 -2.14 -9.38 -11.27
CA LEU A 292 -3.54 -9.57 -10.90
C LEU A 292 -4.43 -8.40 -11.35
N VAL A 293 -3.97 -7.17 -11.13
CA VAL A 293 -4.72 -5.95 -11.51
C VAL A 293 -4.80 -5.78 -13.03
N ARG A 294 -3.78 -6.19 -13.79
CA ARG A 294 -3.63 -5.83 -15.21
C ARG A 294 -3.96 -6.96 -16.18
N SER A 295 -4.03 -8.20 -15.71
CA SER A 295 -4.45 -9.33 -16.54
C SER A 295 -5.95 -9.37 -16.82
N GLY A 296 -6.76 -8.63 -16.04
CA GLY A 296 -8.21 -8.68 -16.09
C GLY A 296 -8.79 -10.04 -15.67
N VAL A 297 -7.99 -10.88 -15.02
CA VAL A 297 -8.42 -12.22 -14.55
C VAL A 297 -9.30 -12.12 -13.31
N LEU A 298 -9.15 -11.03 -12.53
CA LEU A 298 -9.92 -10.79 -11.31
C LEU A 298 -11.14 -9.92 -11.56
N THR A 299 -12.26 -10.25 -10.94
CA THR A 299 -13.42 -9.39 -10.86
C THR A 299 -13.22 -8.40 -9.70
N SER A 300 -12.98 -7.13 -10.02
CA SER A 300 -12.78 -6.04 -9.05
C SER A 300 -13.23 -4.73 -9.67
N VAL A 301 -13.68 -3.80 -8.82
CA VAL A 301 -13.96 -2.40 -9.24
C VAL A 301 -12.71 -1.67 -9.71
N HIS A 302 -11.53 -2.18 -9.35
CA HIS A 302 -10.22 -1.63 -9.72
C HIS A 302 -9.57 -2.36 -10.91
N SER A 303 -10.20 -3.40 -11.46
CA SER A 303 -9.60 -4.19 -12.55
C SER A 303 -9.73 -3.45 -13.88
N PHE A 304 -8.67 -3.55 -14.69
CA PHE A 304 -8.70 -3.11 -16.08
C PHE A 304 -9.37 -4.17 -16.97
N ALA A 305 -9.74 -3.79 -18.19
CA ALA A 305 -10.31 -4.74 -19.16
C ALA A 305 -9.40 -5.96 -19.35
N ALA A 306 -10.01 -7.15 -19.45
CA ALA A 306 -9.29 -8.40 -19.64
C ALA A 306 -8.54 -8.40 -20.98
N ASP A 307 -7.23 -8.67 -20.92
CA ASP A 307 -6.35 -8.86 -22.07
C ASP A 307 -5.39 -10.02 -21.79
N PRO A 308 -5.66 -11.20 -22.36
CA PRO A 308 -4.82 -12.39 -22.11
C PRO A 308 -3.36 -12.22 -22.51
N SER A 309 -3.07 -11.41 -23.54
CA SER A 309 -1.70 -11.20 -24.02
C SER A 309 -0.86 -10.43 -22.99
N ARG A 310 -1.46 -9.42 -22.36
CA ARG A 310 -0.87 -8.65 -21.27
C ARG A 310 -0.62 -9.54 -20.04
N GLY A 311 -1.61 -10.37 -19.70
CA GLY A 311 -1.49 -11.33 -18.60
C GLY A 311 -0.33 -12.30 -18.81
N LEU A 312 -0.25 -12.91 -19.99
CA LEU A 312 0.82 -13.86 -20.32
C LEU A 312 2.22 -13.22 -20.23
N PHE A 313 2.40 -12.02 -20.78
CA PHE A 313 3.68 -11.33 -20.73
C PHE A 313 4.15 -11.11 -19.28
N ILE A 314 3.27 -10.57 -18.42
CA ILE A 314 3.62 -10.28 -17.03
C ILE A 314 3.88 -11.59 -16.27
N LEU A 315 3.13 -12.66 -16.54
CA LEU A 315 3.33 -13.97 -15.92
C LEU A 315 4.70 -14.57 -16.29
N VAL A 316 5.10 -14.48 -17.56
CA VAL A 316 6.42 -14.92 -18.03
C VAL A 316 7.52 -14.07 -17.37
N PHE A 317 7.35 -12.76 -17.36
CA PHE A 317 8.30 -11.85 -16.72
C PHE A 317 8.48 -12.14 -15.22
N LEU A 318 7.36 -12.31 -14.50
CA LEU A 318 7.34 -12.69 -13.08
C LEU A 318 8.05 -14.05 -12.89
N SER A 319 7.75 -15.04 -13.71
CA SER A 319 8.34 -16.38 -13.61
C SER A 319 9.85 -16.35 -13.83
N VAL A 320 10.33 -15.59 -14.81
CA VAL A 320 11.77 -15.44 -15.09
C VAL A 320 12.48 -14.69 -13.96
N LEU A 321 11.92 -13.57 -13.52
CA LEU A 321 12.56 -12.73 -12.51
C LEU A 321 12.55 -13.37 -11.12
N VAL A 322 11.38 -13.84 -10.68
CA VAL A 322 11.22 -14.45 -9.36
C VAL A 322 11.81 -15.85 -9.35
N GLY A 323 11.53 -16.66 -10.36
CA GLY A 323 12.11 -18.02 -10.51
C GLY A 323 13.62 -17.99 -10.58
N GLY A 324 14.19 -17.06 -11.38
CA GLY A 324 15.64 -16.83 -11.45
C GLY A 324 16.25 -16.41 -10.11
N SER A 325 15.55 -15.52 -9.36
CA SER A 325 16.01 -15.08 -8.04
C SER A 325 15.93 -16.18 -6.99
N LEU A 326 14.87 -16.99 -6.99
CA LEU A 326 14.72 -18.15 -6.11
C LEU A 326 15.72 -19.27 -6.45
N LEU A 327 16.00 -19.49 -7.74
CA LEU A 327 17.03 -20.41 -8.17
C LEU A 327 18.42 -19.95 -7.68
N LEU A 328 18.72 -18.65 -7.87
CA LEU A 328 19.97 -18.06 -7.37
C LEU A 328 20.06 -18.20 -5.84
N TYR A 329 18.96 -17.97 -5.13
CA TYR A 329 18.86 -18.19 -3.69
C TYR A 329 19.15 -19.66 -3.32
N ALA A 330 18.51 -20.62 -3.99
CA ALA A 330 18.71 -22.05 -3.72
C ALA A 330 20.17 -22.50 -3.94
N LEU A 331 20.84 -21.95 -4.98
CA LEU A 331 22.24 -22.28 -5.30
C LEU A 331 23.26 -21.58 -4.39
N ARG A 332 22.92 -20.43 -3.79
CA ARG A 332 23.89 -19.57 -3.10
C ARG A 332 23.61 -19.39 -1.60
N ALA A 333 22.41 -19.64 -1.12
CA ALA A 333 22.05 -19.38 0.29
C ALA A 333 22.90 -20.16 1.29
N SER A 334 23.29 -21.40 0.96
CA SER A 334 24.18 -22.21 1.80
C SER A 334 25.60 -21.66 1.89
N GLN A 335 26.06 -20.94 0.88
CA GLN A 335 27.39 -20.28 0.85
C GLN A 335 27.42 -19.00 1.68
N LEU A 336 26.24 -18.44 1.99
CA LEU A 336 26.08 -17.24 2.82
C LEU A 336 26.15 -17.55 4.32
N SER A 337 26.24 -18.81 4.70
CA SER A 337 26.36 -19.25 6.09
C SER A 337 27.75 -18.87 6.61
N VAL A 338 27.82 -17.69 7.17
CA VAL A 338 28.98 -17.26 7.96
C VAL A 338 28.96 -18.06 9.25
N ASP A 339 30.11 -18.66 9.60
CA ASP A 339 30.44 -19.36 10.84
C ASP A 339 29.25 -19.78 11.72
N ALA A 340 28.75 -20.98 11.51
CA ALA A 340 27.65 -21.56 12.32
C ALA A 340 28.02 -21.62 13.82
N ASP A 341 29.31 -21.61 14.13
CA ASP A 341 29.87 -21.76 15.46
C ASP A 341 30.12 -20.41 16.19
N ASP A 342 29.71 -19.25 15.67
CA ASP A 342 29.84 -17.98 16.40
C ASP A 342 28.90 -17.97 17.64
N PRO A 343 29.44 -18.00 18.88
CA PRO A 343 28.63 -18.04 20.10
C PRO A 343 27.67 -16.85 20.24
N ARG A 344 27.91 -15.75 19.50
CA ARG A 344 27.03 -14.58 19.50
C ARG A 344 25.72 -14.82 18.77
N ARG A 345 25.60 -15.86 17.95
CA ARG A 345 24.40 -16.18 17.15
C ARG A 345 23.38 -17.02 17.90
N GLY A 346 23.81 -17.74 18.94
CA GLY A 346 22.90 -18.51 19.76
C GLY A 346 21.85 -17.65 20.44
N PHE A 347 20.60 -18.08 20.41
CA PHE A 347 19.49 -17.47 21.14
C PHE A 347 18.55 -18.55 21.70
N THR A 348 17.86 -18.20 22.79
CA THR A 348 16.91 -19.09 23.46
C THR A 348 15.47 -18.76 23.06
N ALA A 349 14.55 -19.67 23.33
CA ALA A 349 13.12 -19.47 23.11
C ALA A 349 12.54 -18.24 23.82
N THR A 350 13.22 -17.73 24.84
CA THR A 350 12.79 -16.55 25.63
C THR A 350 13.51 -15.26 25.23
N SER A 351 14.06 -15.21 24.03
CA SER A 351 14.82 -14.07 23.52
C SER A 351 13.97 -13.12 22.66
N ARG A 352 14.52 -11.93 22.41
CA ARG A 352 13.91 -10.99 21.44
C ARG A 352 13.92 -11.55 20.02
N GLU A 353 14.95 -12.30 19.66
CA GLU A 353 15.06 -12.98 18.35
C GLU A 353 13.86 -13.91 18.13
N THR A 354 13.49 -14.69 19.14
CA THR A 354 12.34 -15.60 19.06
C THR A 354 11.01 -14.84 18.86
N LEU A 355 10.82 -13.73 19.59
CA LEU A 355 9.62 -12.91 19.41
C LEU A 355 9.55 -12.29 18.02
N LEU A 356 10.69 -11.84 17.47
CA LEU A 356 10.76 -11.29 16.13
C LEU A 356 10.62 -12.38 15.05
N LEU A 357 11.07 -13.60 15.31
CA LEU A 357 10.79 -14.74 14.44
C LEU A 357 9.30 -15.08 14.44
N ALA A 358 8.66 -15.14 15.61
CA ALA A 358 7.21 -15.36 15.73
C ALA A 358 6.42 -14.27 14.98
N ASN A 359 6.80 -13.00 15.15
CA ASN A 359 6.22 -11.89 14.38
C ASN A 359 6.34 -12.11 12.86
N ASN A 360 7.53 -12.46 12.39
CA ASN A 360 7.78 -12.70 10.97
C ASN A 360 6.97 -13.88 10.43
N LEU A 361 6.86 -14.96 11.19
CA LEU A 361 6.07 -16.14 10.81
C LEU A 361 4.57 -15.80 10.75
N LEU A 362 4.05 -15.07 11.75
CA LEU A 362 2.64 -14.65 11.76
C LEU A 362 2.31 -13.75 10.57
N LEU A 363 3.17 -12.77 10.28
CA LEU A 363 2.98 -11.88 9.12
C LEU A 363 3.10 -12.63 7.79
N ALA A 364 4.07 -13.54 7.66
CA ALA A 364 4.23 -14.36 6.45
C ALA A 364 3.05 -15.34 6.26
N THR A 365 2.54 -15.93 7.35
CA THR A 365 1.36 -16.80 7.32
C THR A 365 0.10 -16.01 6.97
N ALA A 366 -0.06 -14.80 7.52
CA ALA A 366 -1.17 -13.92 7.16
C ALA A 366 -1.11 -13.53 5.67
N CYS A 367 0.08 -13.22 5.16
CA CYS A 367 0.27 -12.98 3.72
C CYS A 367 -0.09 -14.21 2.88
N ALA A 368 0.36 -15.39 3.27
CA ALA A 368 0.04 -16.65 2.57
C ALA A 368 -1.48 -16.93 2.59
N MET A 369 -2.15 -16.66 3.72
CA MET A 369 -3.61 -16.80 3.85
C MET A 369 -4.34 -15.84 2.91
N VAL A 370 -3.91 -14.57 2.86
CA VAL A 370 -4.49 -13.57 1.95
C VAL A 370 -4.24 -13.95 0.49
N LEU A 371 -3.04 -14.42 0.15
CA LEU A 371 -2.69 -14.90 -1.18
C LEU A 371 -3.56 -16.06 -1.61
N LEU A 372 -3.69 -17.08 -0.74
CA LEU A 372 -4.51 -18.25 -1.00
C LEU A 372 -5.98 -17.87 -1.25
N GLY A 373 -6.56 -17.06 -0.35
CA GLY A 373 -7.96 -16.63 -0.50
C GLY A 373 -8.19 -15.79 -1.76
N THR A 374 -7.20 -14.97 -2.16
CA THR A 374 -7.29 -14.14 -3.37
C THR A 374 -7.15 -14.95 -4.66
N LEU A 375 -6.27 -15.94 -4.69
CA LEU A 375 -6.03 -16.78 -5.88
C LEU A 375 -6.96 -18.00 -5.97
N TYR A 376 -7.55 -18.43 -4.87
CA TYR A 376 -8.38 -19.65 -4.84
C TYR A 376 -9.55 -19.62 -5.83
N PRO A 377 -10.33 -18.52 -5.97
CA PRO A 377 -11.37 -18.45 -6.99
C PRO A 377 -10.85 -18.66 -8.41
N LEU A 378 -9.69 -18.09 -8.74
CA LEU A 378 -9.06 -18.25 -10.05
C LEU A 378 -8.60 -19.68 -10.31
N LEU A 379 -8.01 -20.31 -9.31
CA LEU A 379 -7.57 -21.71 -9.39
C LEU A 379 -8.76 -22.65 -9.56
N ALA A 380 -9.84 -22.42 -8.82
CA ALA A 380 -11.06 -23.21 -8.91
C ALA A 380 -11.71 -23.11 -10.30
N ASP A 381 -11.79 -21.91 -10.86
CA ASP A 381 -12.30 -21.66 -12.21
C ASP A 381 -11.41 -22.32 -13.27
N ALA A 382 -10.09 -22.15 -13.18
CA ALA A 382 -9.13 -22.77 -14.11
C ALA A 382 -9.16 -24.31 -14.08
N LEU A 383 -9.46 -24.90 -12.93
CA LEU A 383 -9.62 -26.35 -12.75
C LEU A 383 -11.05 -26.84 -13.01
N SER A 384 -11.95 -25.97 -13.46
CA SER A 384 -13.36 -26.28 -13.71
C SER A 384 -14.11 -26.85 -12.49
N LEU A 385 -13.70 -26.44 -11.28
CA LEU A 385 -14.34 -26.84 -10.01
C LEU A 385 -15.59 -26.01 -9.67
N GLY A 386 -15.97 -25.09 -10.56
CA GLY A 386 -17.08 -24.17 -10.40
C GLY A 386 -16.68 -22.76 -9.94
N LYS A 387 -17.64 -21.83 -10.00
CA LYS A 387 -17.43 -20.46 -9.58
C LYS A 387 -17.53 -20.35 -8.06
N ILE A 388 -16.42 -20.05 -7.42
CA ILE A 388 -16.31 -19.88 -5.97
C ILE A 388 -16.00 -18.40 -5.68
N SER A 389 -16.64 -17.86 -4.65
CA SER A 389 -16.34 -16.51 -4.14
C SER A 389 -15.77 -16.61 -2.73
N VAL A 390 -14.66 -15.91 -2.50
CA VAL A 390 -14.03 -15.77 -1.18
C VAL A 390 -14.17 -14.32 -0.77
N GLY A 391 -14.82 -14.08 0.36
CA GLY A 391 -15.20 -12.73 0.80
C GLY A 391 -14.74 -12.37 2.21
N PRO A 392 -15.21 -11.23 2.74
CA PRO A 392 -14.83 -10.69 4.05
C PRO A 392 -14.90 -11.68 5.23
N PRO A 393 -15.86 -12.62 5.32
CA PRO A 393 -15.90 -13.57 6.43
C PRO A 393 -14.65 -14.48 6.50
N TYR A 394 -14.14 -14.93 5.35
CA TYR A 394 -12.90 -15.73 5.30
C TYR A 394 -11.70 -14.88 5.74
N PHE A 395 -11.48 -13.75 5.06
CA PHE A 395 -10.31 -12.92 5.31
C PHE A 395 -10.32 -12.34 6.72
N GLY A 396 -11.44 -11.74 7.15
CA GLY A 396 -11.53 -11.08 8.45
C GLY A 396 -11.34 -12.03 9.62
N SER A 397 -11.97 -13.22 9.58
CA SER A 397 -11.88 -14.19 10.68
C SER A 397 -10.48 -14.79 10.81
N LEU A 398 -9.88 -15.22 9.70
CA LEU A 398 -8.54 -15.82 9.72
C LEU A 398 -7.45 -14.77 9.99
N PHE A 399 -7.60 -13.56 9.45
CA PHE A 399 -6.68 -12.46 9.75
C PHE A 399 -6.68 -12.11 11.23
N LEU A 400 -7.87 -12.01 11.84
CA LEU A 400 -8.00 -11.75 13.29
C LEU A 400 -7.36 -12.86 14.12
N LEU A 401 -7.55 -14.12 13.74
CA LEU A 401 -6.96 -15.27 14.42
C LEU A 401 -5.43 -15.22 14.41
N LEU A 402 -4.82 -14.81 13.29
CA LEU A 402 -3.36 -14.70 13.15
C LEU A 402 -2.82 -13.43 13.82
N MET A 403 -3.57 -12.33 13.80
CA MET A 403 -3.11 -11.06 14.36
C MET A 403 -3.33 -10.95 15.88
N ALA A 404 -4.28 -11.68 16.46
CA ALA A 404 -4.50 -11.65 17.90
C ALA A 404 -3.24 -12.04 18.71
N PRO A 405 -2.56 -13.17 18.45
CA PRO A 405 -1.30 -13.48 19.13
C PRO A 405 -0.21 -12.47 18.84
N MET A 406 -0.14 -11.89 17.63
CA MET A 406 0.82 -10.85 17.30
C MET A 406 0.60 -9.59 18.16
N ILE A 407 -0.65 -9.13 18.29
CA ILE A 407 -1.02 -7.97 19.13
C ILE A 407 -0.66 -8.23 20.60
N LEU A 408 -0.91 -9.44 21.10
CA LEU A 408 -0.55 -9.83 22.46
C LEU A 408 0.96 -9.81 22.69
N LEU A 409 1.76 -10.25 21.73
CA LEU A 409 3.22 -10.32 21.83
C LEU A 409 3.92 -8.98 21.56
N LEU A 410 3.29 -8.04 20.87
CA LEU A 410 3.89 -6.80 20.40
C LEU A 410 4.55 -5.97 21.51
N PRO A 411 3.93 -5.72 22.70
CA PRO A 411 4.55 -4.95 23.79
C PRO A 411 5.79 -5.62 24.40
N PHE A 412 5.94 -6.93 24.28
CA PHE A 412 7.10 -7.66 24.79
C PHE A 412 8.35 -7.40 23.96
N GLY A 413 8.23 -7.28 22.63
CA GLY A 413 9.35 -7.17 21.70
C GLY A 413 10.41 -6.13 22.09
N PRO A 414 10.05 -4.86 22.35
CA PRO A 414 11.00 -3.83 22.75
C PRO A 414 11.65 -4.05 24.13
N LEU A 415 11.01 -4.79 25.03
CA LEU A 415 11.40 -4.95 26.43
C LEU A 415 12.23 -6.21 26.69
N VAL A 416 12.06 -7.25 25.88
CA VAL A 416 12.80 -8.51 25.98
C VAL A 416 14.24 -8.30 25.52
N LYS A 417 15.20 -8.93 26.21
CA LYS A 417 16.63 -8.86 25.88
C LYS A 417 16.99 -9.74 24.68
N TRP A 418 18.06 -9.39 24.01
CA TRP A 418 18.68 -10.21 22.99
C TRP A 418 19.30 -11.48 23.60
N GLN A 419 19.38 -12.56 22.82
CA GLN A 419 19.92 -13.89 23.13
C GLN A 419 19.14 -14.63 24.20
N ARG A 420 18.95 -14.05 25.38
CA ARG A 420 18.28 -14.70 26.51
C ARG A 420 17.62 -13.66 27.42
N ASP A 421 16.40 -13.91 27.83
CA ASP A 421 15.73 -13.17 28.89
C ASP A 421 15.03 -14.14 29.87
N GLN A 422 14.63 -13.59 31.01
CA GLN A 422 13.78 -14.25 31.98
C GLN A 422 12.33 -13.80 31.73
N PRO A 423 11.41 -14.69 31.28
CA PRO A 423 10.04 -14.32 30.99
C PRO A 423 9.32 -13.65 32.16
N SER A 424 9.58 -14.13 33.40
CA SER A 424 9.03 -13.56 34.63
C SER A 424 9.37 -12.09 34.80
N ARG A 425 10.59 -11.67 34.44
CA ARG A 425 11.01 -10.26 34.49
C ARG A 425 10.17 -9.38 33.58
N THR A 426 10.05 -9.76 32.31
CA THR A 426 9.33 -8.95 31.33
C THR A 426 7.84 -8.98 31.58
N PHE A 427 7.30 -10.13 32.02
CA PHE A 427 5.89 -10.24 32.42
C PHE A 427 5.59 -9.34 33.64
N ALA A 428 6.43 -9.36 34.68
CA ALA A 428 6.27 -8.49 35.86
C ALA A 428 6.31 -6.99 35.50
N LEU A 429 7.12 -6.62 34.49
CA LEU A 429 7.17 -5.24 33.98
C LEU A 429 5.90 -4.82 33.27
N LEU A 430 5.22 -5.75 32.58
CA LEU A 430 4.03 -5.47 31.76
C LEU A 430 2.72 -5.77 32.48
N ALA A 431 2.69 -6.61 33.52
CA ALA A 431 1.48 -7.03 34.20
C ALA A 431 0.61 -5.85 34.71
N PRO A 432 1.14 -4.79 35.32
CA PRO A 432 0.31 -3.65 35.74
C PRO A 432 -0.34 -2.93 34.55
N TRP A 433 0.38 -2.84 33.42
CA TRP A 433 -0.11 -2.20 32.19
C TRP A 433 -1.16 -3.06 31.49
N LEU A 434 -1.01 -4.39 31.55
CA LEU A 434 -2.03 -5.34 31.09
C LEU A 434 -3.28 -5.21 31.95
N GLY A 435 -3.14 -5.15 33.27
CA GLY A 435 -4.26 -4.93 34.18
C GLY A 435 -5.01 -3.63 33.87
N LEU A 436 -4.29 -2.54 33.60
CA LEU A 436 -4.89 -1.28 33.19
C LEU A 436 -5.58 -1.38 31.83
N ALA A 437 -4.98 -2.05 30.84
CA ALA A 437 -5.60 -2.25 29.53
C ALA A 437 -6.91 -3.05 29.64
N VAL A 438 -6.91 -4.12 30.43
CA VAL A 438 -8.12 -4.92 30.69
C VAL A 438 -9.19 -4.09 31.40
N LEU A 439 -8.80 -3.28 32.40
CA LEU A 439 -9.73 -2.38 33.10
C LEU A 439 -10.37 -1.38 32.15
N LEU A 440 -9.58 -0.74 31.27
CA LEU A 440 -10.10 0.19 30.24
C LEU A 440 -11.05 -0.52 29.29
N GLY A 441 -10.72 -1.74 28.89
CA GLY A 441 -11.61 -2.58 28.08
C GLY A 441 -12.92 -2.92 28.80
N ALA A 442 -12.86 -3.29 30.07
CA ALA A 442 -14.06 -3.58 30.88
C ALA A 442 -14.94 -2.34 31.04
N LEU A 443 -14.36 -1.16 31.22
CA LEU A 443 -15.10 0.10 31.28
C LEU A 443 -15.76 0.41 29.92
N ALA A 444 -15.07 0.20 28.81
CA ALA A 444 -15.64 0.37 27.48
C ALA A 444 -16.78 -0.61 27.21
N TRP A 445 -16.64 -1.87 27.62
CA TRP A 445 -17.71 -2.87 27.55
C TRP A 445 -18.96 -2.41 28.32
N TRP A 446 -18.77 -1.96 29.54
CA TRP A 446 -19.88 -1.50 30.39
C TRP A 446 -20.59 -0.27 29.83
N GLN A 447 -19.87 0.66 29.18
CA GLN A 447 -20.45 1.88 28.63
C GLN A 447 -21.12 1.69 27.26
N ALA A 448 -20.77 0.64 26.51
CA ALA A 448 -21.28 0.44 25.17
C ALA A 448 -22.69 -0.19 25.19
N PRO A 449 -23.69 0.45 24.57
CA PRO A 449 -25.10 -0.01 24.65
C PRO A 449 -25.36 -1.30 23.86
N GLN A 450 -24.60 -1.54 22.78
CA GLN A 450 -24.70 -2.72 21.94
C GLN A 450 -23.28 -3.22 21.60
N ASN A 451 -23.12 -4.55 21.41
CA ASN A 451 -21.83 -5.17 21.11
C ASN A 451 -20.70 -4.77 22.07
N GLY A 452 -21.02 -4.48 23.34
CA GLY A 452 -20.09 -3.96 24.33
C GLY A 452 -18.83 -4.79 24.49
N TRP A 453 -18.94 -6.12 24.41
CA TRP A 453 -17.78 -7.02 24.47
C TRP A 453 -16.78 -6.79 23.32
N LYS A 454 -17.27 -6.48 22.09
CA LYS A 454 -16.38 -6.14 20.95
C LYS A 454 -15.66 -4.81 21.20
N ALA A 455 -16.38 -3.79 21.69
CA ALA A 455 -15.79 -2.52 22.08
C ALA A 455 -14.76 -2.70 23.20
N GLY A 456 -15.09 -3.53 24.21
CA GLY A 456 -14.17 -3.86 25.30
C GLY A 456 -12.88 -4.50 24.82
N ILE A 457 -12.95 -5.50 23.94
CA ILE A 457 -11.77 -6.14 23.34
C ILE A 457 -10.97 -5.12 22.50
N GLY A 458 -11.65 -4.29 21.70
CA GLY A 458 -11.02 -3.26 20.87
C GLY A 458 -10.22 -2.26 21.70
N VAL A 459 -10.82 -1.73 22.77
CA VAL A 459 -10.14 -0.79 23.69
C VAL A 459 -9.01 -1.49 24.44
N ALA A 460 -9.22 -2.72 24.93
CA ALA A 460 -8.16 -3.46 25.63
C ALA A 460 -6.96 -3.72 24.72
N ALA A 461 -7.16 -4.14 23.47
CA ALA A 461 -6.11 -4.39 22.50
C ALA A 461 -5.32 -3.11 22.15
N ALA A 462 -6.02 -2.03 21.84
CA ALA A 462 -5.41 -0.74 21.55
C ALA A 462 -4.64 -0.18 22.75
N ALA A 463 -5.26 -0.20 23.94
CA ALA A 463 -4.62 0.22 25.19
C ALA A 463 -3.39 -0.64 25.53
N TRP A 464 -3.46 -1.95 25.32
CA TRP A 464 -2.32 -2.85 25.54
C TRP A 464 -1.10 -2.47 24.74
N VAL A 465 -1.27 -2.20 23.43
CA VAL A 465 -0.17 -1.77 22.54
C VAL A 465 0.33 -0.38 22.92
N ALA A 466 -0.57 0.57 23.20
CA ALA A 466 -0.21 1.94 23.60
C ALA A 466 0.57 1.96 24.92
N LEU A 467 0.05 1.28 25.95
CA LEU A 467 0.63 1.22 27.27
C LEU A 467 1.96 0.46 27.28
N GLY A 468 2.08 -0.62 26.49
CA GLY A 468 3.35 -1.33 26.31
C GLY A 468 4.43 -0.46 25.66
N THR A 469 4.03 0.32 24.64
CA THR A 469 4.92 1.31 24.01
C THR A 469 5.32 2.42 24.99
N ALA A 470 4.36 2.96 25.74
CA ALA A 470 4.61 3.96 26.79
C ALA A 470 5.55 3.42 27.88
N ARG A 471 5.37 2.14 28.28
CA ARG A 471 6.25 1.47 29.25
C ARG A 471 7.70 1.41 28.78
N PHE A 472 7.92 1.12 27.49
CA PHE A 472 9.26 1.15 26.89
C PHE A 472 9.86 2.56 26.95
N VAL A 473 9.10 3.58 26.56
CA VAL A 473 9.53 4.99 26.63
C VAL A 473 9.89 5.39 28.05
N TRP A 474 9.03 5.09 29.02
CA TRP A 474 9.28 5.38 30.43
C TRP A 474 10.57 4.74 30.93
N GLN A 475 10.78 3.45 30.62
CA GLN A 475 12.02 2.78 31.04
C GLN A 475 13.25 3.46 30.46
N ARG A 476 13.16 3.92 29.22
CA ARG A 476 14.26 4.60 28.53
C ARG A 476 14.58 5.97 29.14
N LEU A 477 13.53 6.73 29.48
CA LEU A 477 13.67 8.04 30.12
C LEU A 477 14.27 7.91 31.52
N ARG A 478 13.80 6.96 32.33
CA ARG A 478 14.36 6.73 33.70
C ARG A 478 15.81 6.27 33.68
N GLY A 479 16.23 5.56 32.63
CA GLY A 479 17.62 5.10 32.50
C GLY A 479 18.56 6.11 31.83
N ASN A 480 18.16 7.38 31.64
CA ASN A 480 18.90 8.42 30.92
C ASN A 480 19.37 7.99 29.51
N GLY A 481 18.65 7.05 28.90
CA GLY A 481 19.00 6.50 27.59
C GLY A 481 18.65 7.47 26.47
N ARG A 482 19.59 7.71 25.54
CA ARG A 482 19.34 8.51 24.33
C ARG A 482 18.42 7.75 23.38
N PHE A 483 17.49 8.47 22.74
CA PHE A 483 16.67 7.96 21.66
C PHE A 483 17.40 8.11 20.33
N THR A 484 17.52 7.03 19.59
CA THR A 484 17.95 7.08 18.18
C THR A 484 16.74 7.28 17.28
N ALA A 485 16.96 7.70 16.02
CA ALA A 485 15.85 7.85 15.09
C ALA A 485 15.14 6.51 14.84
N GLU A 486 15.87 5.38 14.79
CA GLU A 486 15.27 4.04 14.72
C GLU A 486 14.31 3.76 15.89
N MET A 487 14.71 4.11 17.12
CA MET A 487 13.84 3.93 18.29
C MET A 487 12.62 4.84 18.27
N LEU A 488 12.80 6.10 17.88
CA LEU A 488 11.69 7.05 17.75
C LEU A 488 10.71 6.58 16.66
N GLY A 489 11.24 6.14 15.52
CA GLY A 489 10.42 5.60 14.45
C GLY A 489 9.63 4.36 14.88
N MET A 490 10.26 3.44 15.62
CA MET A 490 9.55 2.29 16.22
C MET A 490 8.44 2.73 17.19
N ILE A 491 8.71 3.69 18.07
CA ILE A 491 7.72 4.20 19.03
C ILE A 491 6.52 4.79 18.29
N VAL A 492 6.78 5.64 17.30
CA VAL A 492 5.72 6.30 16.51
C VAL A 492 4.92 5.28 15.71
N ALA A 493 5.58 4.30 15.08
CA ALA A 493 4.90 3.25 14.33
C ALA A 493 4.03 2.36 15.24
N HIS A 494 4.53 1.94 16.40
CA HIS A 494 3.76 1.12 17.34
C HIS A 494 2.60 1.92 17.98
N ALA A 495 2.79 3.20 18.26
CA ALA A 495 1.68 4.09 18.65
C ALA A 495 0.63 4.20 17.53
N GLY A 496 1.09 4.26 16.27
CA GLY A 496 0.23 4.22 15.09
C GLY A 496 -0.61 2.93 15.01
N ILE A 497 -0.01 1.77 15.31
CA ILE A 497 -0.75 0.50 15.40
C ILE A 497 -1.84 0.58 16.49
N ALA A 498 -1.54 1.14 17.67
CA ALA A 498 -2.54 1.28 18.73
C ALA A 498 -3.73 2.16 18.31
N VAL A 499 -3.45 3.28 17.64
CA VAL A 499 -4.48 4.20 17.12
C VAL A 499 -5.29 3.51 16.00
N PHE A 500 -4.63 2.81 15.08
CA PHE A 500 -5.28 2.04 14.03
C PHE A 500 -6.22 0.97 14.60
N LEU A 501 -5.76 0.19 15.59
CA LEU A 501 -6.56 -0.83 16.26
C LEU A 501 -7.79 -0.23 16.94
N ALA A 502 -7.63 0.90 17.62
CA ALA A 502 -8.77 1.61 18.21
C ALA A 502 -9.80 2.00 17.14
N GLY A 503 -9.35 2.60 16.03
CA GLY A 503 -10.22 2.97 14.91
C GLY A 503 -10.93 1.76 14.30
N ALA A 504 -10.19 0.75 13.89
CA ALA A 504 -10.73 -0.41 13.17
C ALA A 504 -11.68 -1.24 14.04
N LEU A 505 -11.29 -1.55 15.29
CA LEU A 505 -12.09 -2.41 16.16
C LEU A 505 -13.31 -1.68 16.75
N LEU A 506 -13.20 -0.38 17.03
CA LEU A 506 -14.32 0.39 17.55
C LEU A 506 -15.34 0.75 16.46
N VAL A 507 -14.88 1.05 15.24
CA VAL A 507 -15.82 1.24 14.13
C VAL A 507 -16.63 -0.02 13.88
N GLU A 508 -15.99 -1.20 13.91
CA GLU A 508 -16.67 -2.49 13.73
C GLU A 508 -17.65 -2.77 14.87
N ALA A 509 -17.28 -2.45 16.11
CA ALA A 509 -18.10 -2.70 17.29
C ALA A 509 -19.30 -1.76 17.43
N LEU A 510 -19.13 -0.48 17.05
CA LEU A 510 -20.06 0.60 17.40
C LEU A 510 -20.75 1.23 16.16
N ASN A 511 -20.47 0.76 14.95
CA ASN A 511 -21.13 1.24 13.74
C ASN A 511 -22.65 1.00 13.82
N VAL A 512 -23.41 2.04 13.48
CA VAL A 512 -24.88 1.96 13.35
C VAL A 512 -25.25 2.37 11.93
N GLN A 513 -26.04 1.54 11.27
CA GLN A 513 -26.52 1.78 9.90
C GLN A 513 -28.04 1.71 9.86
N ARG A 514 -28.64 2.63 9.09
CA ARG A 514 -30.06 2.62 8.74
C ARG A 514 -30.22 2.99 7.28
N GLU A 515 -31.10 2.29 6.59
CA GLU A 515 -31.53 2.59 5.24
C GLU A 515 -33.06 2.65 5.21
N VAL A 516 -33.59 3.80 4.82
CA VAL A 516 -35.02 4.08 4.89
C VAL A 516 -35.46 4.96 3.71
N ALA A 517 -36.76 4.88 3.37
CA ALA A 517 -37.39 5.85 2.49
C ALA A 517 -37.73 7.11 3.27
N LEU A 518 -37.30 8.28 2.80
CA LEU A 518 -37.62 9.58 3.39
C LEU A 518 -38.24 10.51 2.33
N ALA A 519 -39.36 11.10 2.68
CA ALA A 519 -39.96 12.22 1.94
C ALA A 519 -39.50 13.55 2.56
N PRO A 520 -39.52 14.67 1.79
CA PRO A 520 -39.16 15.99 2.31
C PRO A 520 -39.91 16.33 3.60
N GLY A 521 -39.17 16.83 4.61
CA GLY A 521 -39.67 17.14 5.95
C GLY A 521 -39.63 15.97 6.92
N GLN A 522 -39.44 14.72 6.47
CA GLN A 522 -39.31 13.57 7.36
C GLN A 522 -37.93 13.50 8.02
N GLN A 523 -37.88 12.84 9.18
CA GLN A 523 -36.66 12.69 9.98
C GLN A 523 -36.43 11.24 10.37
N LEU A 524 -35.16 10.89 10.55
CA LEU A 524 -34.68 9.58 10.98
C LEU A 524 -33.79 9.74 12.19
N VAL A 525 -34.03 8.98 13.23
CA VAL A 525 -33.16 8.90 14.41
C VAL A 525 -32.22 7.71 14.28
N VAL A 526 -30.91 7.97 14.32
CA VAL A 526 -29.85 6.96 14.26
C VAL A 526 -28.89 7.17 15.43
N GLY A 527 -28.94 6.28 16.42
CA GLY A 527 -28.18 6.45 17.66
C GLY A 527 -28.57 7.75 18.38
N ARG A 528 -27.61 8.66 18.56
CA ARG A 528 -27.82 9.98 19.19
C ARG A 528 -28.00 11.12 18.20
N TYR A 529 -28.12 10.80 16.92
CA TYR A 529 -28.29 11.77 15.85
C TYR A 529 -29.70 11.69 15.28
N GLU A 530 -30.24 12.84 14.90
CA GLU A 530 -31.45 12.98 14.13
C GLU A 530 -31.05 13.56 12.77
N VAL A 531 -31.49 12.93 11.69
CA VAL A 531 -31.22 13.37 10.32
C VAL A 531 -32.55 13.71 9.69
N ARG A 532 -32.71 14.97 9.28
CA ARG A 532 -33.92 15.49 8.62
C ARG A 532 -33.66 15.66 7.14
N PHE A 533 -34.50 15.06 6.32
CA PHE A 533 -34.44 15.21 4.88
C PHE A 533 -35.28 16.41 4.43
N GLU A 534 -34.66 17.39 3.78
CA GLU A 534 -35.34 18.63 3.33
C GLU A 534 -35.78 18.54 1.86
N GLY A 535 -35.20 17.62 1.08
CA GLY A 535 -35.52 17.42 -0.33
C GLY A 535 -34.28 17.25 -1.21
N VAL A 536 -34.48 17.26 -2.51
CA VAL A 536 -33.45 17.14 -3.55
C VAL A 536 -33.63 18.26 -4.54
N ASP A 537 -32.54 18.90 -4.94
CA ASP A 537 -32.46 19.83 -6.06
C ASP A 537 -31.57 19.28 -7.18
N HIS A 538 -31.78 19.77 -8.40
CA HIS A 538 -30.94 19.46 -9.55
C HIS A 538 -29.82 20.48 -9.65
N ARG A 539 -28.60 20.00 -9.88
CA ARG A 539 -27.42 20.83 -10.03
C ARG A 539 -26.65 20.43 -11.28
N GLU A 540 -26.23 21.42 -12.07
CA GLU A 540 -25.28 21.24 -13.15
C GLU A 540 -23.84 21.37 -12.64
N GLY A 541 -23.01 20.35 -12.91
CA GLY A 541 -21.58 20.35 -12.71
C GLY A 541 -20.81 20.64 -14.01
N PRO A 542 -19.47 20.60 -13.99
CA PRO A 542 -18.65 20.88 -15.16
C PRO A 542 -18.92 19.95 -16.34
N ASN A 543 -19.19 18.66 -16.07
CA ASN A 543 -19.44 17.63 -17.06
C ASN A 543 -20.46 16.58 -16.57
N PHE A 544 -21.28 16.92 -15.58
CA PHE A 544 -22.33 16.05 -15.03
C PHE A 544 -23.55 16.85 -14.60
N ILE A 545 -24.68 16.15 -14.46
CA ILE A 545 -25.88 16.64 -13.79
C ILE A 545 -26.01 15.83 -12.48
N ALA A 546 -26.36 16.48 -11.39
CA ALA A 546 -26.49 15.86 -10.09
C ALA A 546 -27.87 16.08 -9.46
N ASP A 547 -28.44 15.05 -8.89
CA ASP A 547 -29.49 15.14 -7.88
C ASP A 547 -28.82 15.32 -6.51
N ARG A 548 -28.99 16.50 -5.92
CA ARG A 548 -28.33 16.91 -4.68
C ARG A 548 -29.30 16.92 -3.51
N GLY A 549 -29.06 16.05 -2.53
CA GLY A 549 -29.84 15.99 -1.31
C GLY A 549 -29.49 17.08 -0.31
N HIS A 550 -30.48 17.50 0.46
CA HIS A 550 -30.31 18.40 1.60
C HIS A 550 -30.73 17.68 2.87
N LEU A 551 -29.75 17.36 3.73
CA LEU A 551 -29.98 16.64 4.99
C LEU A 551 -29.36 17.38 6.17
N ARG A 552 -30.21 17.82 7.10
CA ARG A 552 -29.75 18.43 8.37
C ARG A 552 -29.51 17.37 9.41
N VAL A 553 -28.38 17.45 10.02
CA VAL A 553 -27.98 16.56 11.11
C VAL A 553 -28.06 17.30 12.43
N PHE A 554 -28.79 16.74 13.39
CA PHE A 554 -28.92 17.24 14.75
C PHE A 554 -28.33 16.25 15.74
N ARG A 555 -27.80 16.75 16.85
CA ARG A 555 -27.37 15.96 18.01
C ARG A 555 -27.85 16.66 19.27
N ASN A 556 -28.66 15.96 20.06
CA ASN A 556 -29.28 16.51 21.27
C ASN A 556 -30.06 17.83 20.99
N GLY A 557 -30.83 17.87 19.92
CA GLY A 557 -31.63 19.02 19.50
C GLY A 557 -30.85 20.22 18.93
N ARG A 558 -29.50 20.13 18.80
CA ARG A 558 -28.68 21.18 18.19
C ARG A 558 -28.26 20.76 16.80
N GLU A 559 -28.44 21.66 15.83
CA GLU A 559 -27.94 21.47 14.48
C GLU A 559 -26.42 21.34 14.50
N GLN A 560 -25.89 20.35 13.79
CA GLN A 560 -24.47 20.04 13.72
C GLN A 560 -23.91 20.29 12.33
N ALA A 561 -24.64 19.88 11.29
CA ALA A 561 -24.20 19.99 9.90
C ALA A 561 -25.39 19.97 8.95
N LEU A 562 -25.21 20.58 7.78
CA LEU A 562 -26.03 20.39 6.59
C LEU A 562 -25.22 19.59 5.58
N LEU A 563 -25.70 18.40 5.21
CA LEU A 563 -25.03 17.49 4.32
C LEU A 563 -25.68 17.50 2.94
N HIS A 564 -24.85 17.32 1.92
CA HIS A 564 -25.24 17.34 0.52
C HIS A 564 -24.75 16.10 -0.21
N PRO A 565 -25.31 14.90 0.04
CA PRO A 565 -25.00 13.75 -0.81
C PRO A 565 -25.58 13.98 -2.21
N GLU A 566 -24.86 13.51 -3.23
CA GLU A 566 -25.23 13.70 -4.63
C GLU A 566 -25.32 12.37 -5.38
N LYS A 567 -26.21 12.30 -6.36
CA LYS A 567 -26.17 11.32 -7.44
C LYS A 567 -25.81 12.02 -8.73
N ARG A 568 -24.65 11.71 -9.26
CA ARG A 568 -24.08 12.35 -10.44
C ARG A 568 -24.25 11.48 -11.68
N GLN A 569 -24.81 12.05 -12.74
CA GLN A 569 -24.85 11.46 -14.06
C GLN A 569 -23.94 12.25 -14.98
N TYR A 570 -22.88 11.62 -15.46
CA TYR A 570 -21.90 12.27 -16.32
C TYR A 570 -22.41 12.38 -17.77
N ALA A 571 -21.98 13.45 -18.47
CA ALA A 571 -22.44 13.78 -19.82
C ALA A 571 -22.12 12.69 -20.86
N SER A 572 -21.07 11.92 -20.64
CA SER A 572 -20.66 10.80 -21.48
C SER A 572 -21.59 9.57 -21.40
N GLY A 573 -22.58 9.59 -20.52
CA GLY A 573 -23.40 8.43 -20.17
C GLY A 573 -22.65 7.47 -19.24
N GLY A 574 -23.31 6.40 -18.78
CA GLY A 574 -22.69 5.39 -17.92
C GLY A 574 -23.35 5.27 -16.56
N GLN A 575 -22.61 4.75 -15.60
CA GLN A 575 -23.10 4.56 -14.22
C GLN A 575 -23.34 5.89 -13.52
N VAL A 576 -24.47 5.97 -12.80
CA VAL A 576 -24.73 7.07 -11.85
C VAL A 576 -23.81 6.89 -10.65
N MET A 577 -23.01 7.92 -10.35
CA MET A 577 -22.13 7.93 -9.19
C MET A 577 -22.85 8.45 -7.94
N THR A 578 -22.58 7.86 -6.81
CA THR A 578 -23.13 8.26 -5.51
C THR A 578 -22.05 8.92 -4.67
N GLU A 579 -22.16 10.24 -4.50
CA GLU A 579 -21.27 11.02 -3.64
C GLU A 579 -21.88 11.13 -2.23
N ALA A 580 -21.13 10.72 -1.22
CA ALA A 580 -21.61 10.76 0.14
C ALA A 580 -21.49 12.16 0.75
N GLY A 581 -22.50 12.57 1.53
CA GLY A 581 -22.40 13.70 2.45
C GLY A 581 -21.82 13.24 3.79
N ILE A 582 -20.69 13.79 4.22
CA ILE A 582 -20.00 13.34 5.44
C ILE A 582 -19.77 14.51 6.39
N ASP A 583 -20.32 14.41 7.61
CA ASP A 583 -19.92 15.26 8.74
C ASP A 583 -18.77 14.61 9.48
N ALA A 584 -17.59 15.12 9.23
CA ALA A 584 -16.31 14.56 9.62
C ALA A 584 -15.91 15.04 11.01
N ARG A 585 -15.82 14.12 12.00
CA ARG A 585 -15.46 14.46 13.39
C ARG A 585 -14.40 13.55 13.96
N PHE A 586 -13.72 14.03 14.99
CA PHE A 586 -12.69 13.24 15.67
C PHE A 586 -13.26 12.01 16.41
N ASP A 587 -14.49 12.12 16.96
CA ASP A 587 -15.18 11.05 17.67
C ASP A 587 -15.98 10.12 16.74
N GLY A 588 -16.07 10.43 15.45
CA GLY A 588 -16.73 9.60 14.45
C GLY A 588 -17.47 10.41 13.39
N ASP A 589 -17.73 9.80 12.25
CA ASP A 589 -18.39 10.45 11.12
C ASP A 589 -19.90 10.13 11.10
N VAL A 590 -20.69 11.13 10.70
CA VAL A 590 -22.04 10.94 10.20
C VAL A 590 -21.96 10.91 8.68
N TYR A 591 -22.23 9.75 8.11
CA TYR A 591 -22.13 9.49 6.67
C TYR A 591 -23.53 9.29 6.11
N VAL A 592 -23.87 10.01 5.05
CA VAL A 592 -25.18 9.93 4.39
C VAL A 592 -24.98 9.74 2.89
N ALA A 593 -25.69 8.77 2.32
CA ALA A 593 -25.73 8.55 0.86
C ALA A 593 -27.18 8.54 0.38
N LEU A 594 -27.41 9.13 -0.82
CA LEU A 594 -28.67 9.02 -1.54
C LEU A 594 -28.71 7.69 -2.30
N GLY A 595 -29.81 6.95 -2.13
CA GLY A 595 -30.15 5.81 -2.96
C GLY A 595 -31.01 6.19 -4.17
N GLU A 596 -31.94 5.31 -4.57
CA GLU A 596 -32.83 5.54 -5.70
C GLU A 596 -34.05 6.39 -5.32
N PRO A 597 -34.61 7.18 -6.27
CA PRO A 597 -35.89 7.84 -6.08
C PRO A 597 -37.02 6.80 -6.03
N LEU A 598 -37.90 6.92 -5.03
CA LEU A 598 -38.98 5.94 -4.76
C LEU A 598 -40.37 6.43 -5.18
N GLY A 599 -40.47 7.58 -5.85
CA GLY A 599 -41.75 8.26 -6.19
C GLY A 599 -42.25 9.15 -5.06
N ASN A 600 -43.24 10.00 -5.33
CA ASN A 600 -43.82 10.97 -4.40
C ASN A 600 -42.78 11.85 -3.68
N ASN A 601 -41.70 12.24 -4.37
CA ASN A 601 -40.54 12.98 -3.85
C ASN A 601 -39.80 12.26 -2.71
N ALA A 602 -40.06 10.97 -2.46
CA ALA A 602 -39.32 10.18 -1.50
C ALA A 602 -38.05 9.58 -2.13
N TRP A 603 -37.01 9.47 -1.33
CA TRP A 603 -35.73 8.88 -1.71
C TRP A 603 -35.30 7.82 -0.70
N ALA A 604 -34.62 6.79 -1.19
CA ALA A 604 -33.87 5.90 -0.32
C ALA A 604 -32.69 6.68 0.28
N VAL A 605 -32.57 6.72 1.59
CA VAL A 605 -31.50 7.41 2.31
C VAL A 605 -30.80 6.42 3.21
N ARG A 606 -29.50 6.31 3.02
CA ARG A 606 -28.62 5.47 3.85
C ARG A 606 -27.83 6.36 4.79
N VAL A 607 -27.96 6.10 6.10
CA VAL A 607 -27.24 6.83 7.15
C VAL A 607 -26.39 5.87 7.95
N HIS A 608 -25.08 6.18 8.06
CA HIS A 608 -24.16 5.47 8.94
C HIS A 608 -23.60 6.42 10.00
N ILE A 609 -23.51 5.93 11.22
CA ILE A 609 -22.71 6.53 12.27
C ILE A 609 -21.46 5.68 12.43
N LYS A 610 -20.29 6.25 12.15
CA LYS A 610 -18.99 5.58 12.11
C LYS A 610 -18.07 6.10 13.23
N PRO A 611 -18.21 5.62 14.48
CA PRO A 611 -17.35 6.07 15.56
C PRO A 611 -15.89 5.73 15.31
N PHE A 612 -15.01 6.69 15.54
CA PHE A 612 -13.55 6.54 15.46
C PHE A 612 -12.98 6.12 14.09
N VAL A 613 -13.75 6.16 13.01
CA VAL A 613 -13.29 5.73 11.68
C VAL A 613 -12.02 6.48 11.23
N ARG A 614 -11.89 7.77 11.56
CA ARG A 614 -10.71 8.59 11.21
C ARG A 614 -9.42 8.14 11.89
N TRP A 615 -9.53 7.42 13.00
CA TRP A 615 -8.37 6.88 13.71
C TRP A 615 -7.67 5.78 12.91
N ILE A 616 -8.37 5.13 11.98
CA ILE A 616 -7.77 4.17 11.05
C ILE A 616 -6.67 4.85 10.23
N TRP A 617 -7.02 5.95 9.56
CA TRP A 617 -6.07 6.67 8.71
C TRP A 617 -5.03 7.43 9.52
N LEU A 618 -5.39 8.00 10.68
CA LEU A 618 -4.43 8.61 11.60
C LEU A 618 -3.39 7.59 12.07
N GLY A 619 -3.81 6.37 12.41
CA GLY A 619 -2.92 5.28 12.80
C GLY A 619 -1.96 4.90 11.66
N ALA A 620 -2.47 4.80 10.42
CA ALA A 620 -1.66 4.54 9.24
C ALA A 620 -0.65 5.66 8.96
N LEU A 621 -1.05 6.93 9.10
CA LEU A 621 -0.14 8.08 8.98
C LEU A 621 1.00 8.02 10.01
N LEU A 622 0.70 7.67 11.26
CA LEU A 622 1.72 7.50 12.29
C LEU A 622 2.65 6.33 11.98
N MET A 623 2.13 5.20 11.48
CA MET A 623 2.96 4.06 11.06
C MET A 623 3.92 4.46 9.93
N ALA A 624 3.44 5.15 8.91
CA ALA A 624 4.27 5.63 7.80
C ALA A 624 5.34 6.62 8.28
N LEU A 625 4.96 7.58 9.13
CA LEU A 625 5.88 8.54 9.74
C LEU A 625 6.97 7.82 10.54
N GLY A 626 6.62 6.79 11.31
CA GLY A 626 7.58 5.94 12.02
C GLY A 626 8.59 5.28 11.09
N GLY A 627 8.15 4.80 9.92
CA GLY A 627 9.02 4.27 8.86
C GLY A 627 10.00 5.33 8.34
N PHE A 628 9.52 6.52 8.02
CA PHE A 628 10.37 7.62 7.53
C PHE A 628 11.37 8.12 8.58
N ILE A 629 10.96 8.25 9.84
CA ILE A 629 11.86 8.60 10.95
C ILE A 629 12.95 7.54 11.07
N THR A 630 12.61 6.25 11.01
CA THR A 630 13.58 5.15 11.05
C THR A 630 14.57 5.26 9.88
N ALA A 631 14.10 5.51 8.67
CA ALA A 631 14.96 5.64 7.49
C ALA A 631 15.96 6.81 7.60
N ALA A 632 15.61 7.86 8.33
CA ALA A 632 16.46 9.04 8.56
C ALA A 632 17.60 8.81 9.59
N ASP A 633 17.73 7.61 10.19
CA ASP A 633 18.76 7.36 11.18
C ASP A 633 20.17 7.50 10.60
N ARG A 634 20.96 8.39 11.20
CA ARG A 634 22.31 8.71 10.74
C ARG A 634 23.27 7.51 10.72
N ARG A 635 22.98 6.45 11.48
CA ARG A 635 23.79 5.23 11.51
C ARG A 635 23.79 4.48 10.19
N PHE A 636 22.74 4.63 9.39
CA PHE A 636 22.64 4.01 8.07
C PHE A 636 23.51 4.69 7.00
N ARG A 637 23.98 5.91 7.27
CA ARG A 637 24.83 6.70 6.36
C ARG A 637 26.33 6.52 6.65
N ARG A 638 26.69 5.82 7.72
CA ARG A 638 28.09 5.56 8.06
C ARG A 638 28.62 4.40 7.23
N PRO A 639 29.85 4.51 6.66
CA PRO A 639 30.48 3.45 5.88
C PRO A 639 30.71 2.16 6.67
#